data_9b9f246327588f5fc2ce48c877b09411
#
_entry.id   9b9f246327588f5fc2ce48c877b09411
#
_cell.length_a   1.000
_cell.length_b   1.000
_cell.length_c   1.000
_cell.angle_alpha   90.00
_cell.angle_beta   90.00
_cell.angle_gamma   90.00
#
_symmetry.space_group_name_H-M   'P 1'
#
loop_
_entity.id
_entity.type
_entity.pdbx_description
1 polymer ?
#
loop_
_entity_poly.entity_id
_entity_poly.type
_entity_poly.pdbx_seq_one_letter_code
_entity_poly.pdbx_strand_id
1 'polypeptide(L)'
;MPPRRKRDQSVPASVGPAGTAPASQTDAPARAQSGPFLTTSQGLRLPDTDHSLKAGPRGPSLLEDFHLREKITHFDHERIPERVVHARGAAAHGIFESYGTASSVTRAAFLGRKGTTTDVFARFSTVLGSRGSADTVRDTRGFAVKFYTAEGTFDLVGNNIPVFFIQDGIKFPDVVHAAKPHPDREIPQAQSAHDTFWDFVSLHTEATHHVFWNMSDRGIPRSFRTMEGFGVHTFRLTNAAGKTSLAKFHWKPVAGVHSLVWEEAQIAAGVDPDFHRRDLADGIEAGAFFEYELGLQILPDDGTDTFEGIDLLDPTKLVPEELAPVQLVGKLTLNRNPTNYFAETEQVAFHVGNLVPGIEPTNDPLLQSRLFSYVDTQLTRLGGPNFTQLPINRPHCPVNDMLRDGMHQTAVHTGLAPYRPNSIDNDEPRPAEAKDGAYVHFPRRIEGEAVRAQPASFDDHFTQATLFYRSLSAVEQSHLADAFIFELGKVYEQGIKERELQVLANVDSALCEQVAAALGLPAPKGRPAEDIPLSPALAQVIVEPGPIVGRKIGILADAGSDLAGVAKLVKAAAAAGATALVIAPTGGVLKAGRRQVTVDRTLATVRSIEVDALVVAAGTEPLRDSRLAVLLQEVFRHFKVLAAWGDGDAVLKAAKLPLKGPGVELAADVDKDFIARLTAALGLHRAWDRGTA
;
A
#
# COMPACT_ATOMS: atom_id res chain seq x y z
N MET A 1 20.77 -1.72 -12.76
CA MET A 1 20.55 -0.43 -12.09
C MET A 1 21.06 0.66 -13.00
N PRO A 2 20.27 1.66 -13.37
CA PRO A 2 20.80 2.81 -14.10
C PRO A 2 21.85 3.52 -13.23
N PRO A 3 22.85 4.17 -13.80
CA PRO A 3 23.88 4.84 -13.04
C PRO A 3 23.26 5.97 -12.22
N ARG A 4 23.54 5.99 -10.92
CA ARG A 4 23.13 7.07 -10.02
C ARG A 4 23.61 8.40 -10.60
N ARG A 5 22.69 9.28 -10.99
CA ARG A 5 23.01 10.69 -11.26
C ARG A 5 23.63 11.28 -9.99
N LYS A 6 24.78 11.93 -10.14
CA LYS A 6 25.35 12.74 -9.06
C LYS A 6 24.27 13.74 -8.61
N ARG A 7 23.92 13.69 -7.34
CA ARG A 7 22.98 14.65 -6.73
C ARG A 7 23.56 16.05 -6.89
N ASP A 8 22.81 16.91 -7.57
CA ASP A 8 23.04 18.34 -7.52
C ASP A 8 22.65 18.81 -6.10
N GLN A 9 23.61 19.36 -5.36
CA GLN A 9 23.45 19.77 -3.96
C GLN A 9 22.81 21.16 -3.84
N SER A 10 22.26 21.71 -4.93
CA SER A 10 21.67 23.04 -4.95
C SER A 10 20.15 23.04 -5.18
N VAL A 11 19.39 22.47 -4.25
CA VAL A 11 17.96 22.80 -4.11
C VAL A 11 17.87 23.76 -2.91
N PRO A 12 17.50 25.02 -3.10
CA PRO A 12 17.29 25.94 -1.98
C PRO A 12 16.09 25.44 -1.16
N ALA A 13 16.28 25.34 0.16
CA ALA A 13 15.20 25.16 1.09
C ALA A 13 14.15 26.27 0.87
N SER A 14 12.90 25.90 0.62
CA SER A 14 11.80 26.84 0.58
C SER A 14 11.68 27.52 1.94
N VAL A 15 11.98 28.80 1.98
CA VAL A 15 11.79 29.65 3.16
C VAL A 15 10.30 29.88 3.34
N GLY A 16 9.69 29.18 4.29
CA GLY A 16 8.38 29.53 4.81
C GLY A 16 8.45 30.84 5.63
N PRO A 17 7.35 31.59 5.80
CA PRO A 17 7.37 32.86 6.50
C PRO A 17 7.84 32.69 7.94
N ALA A 18 8.80 33.51 8.33
CA ALA A 18 9.44 33.51 9.62
C ALA A 18 8.45 33.85 10.74
N GLY A 19 8.10 32.82 11.52
CA GLY A 19 7.66 32.98 12.89
C GLY A 19 8.84 32.57 13.78
N THR A 20 9.48 33.54 14.40
CA THR A 20 10.65 33.32 15.25
C THR A 20 10.24 32.70 16.58
N ALA A 21 10.21 31.36 16.64
CA ALA A 21 10.52 30.65 17.88
C ALA A 21 12.04 30.43 17.92
N PRO A 22 12.73 30.57 19.06
CA PRO A 22 14.15 30.25 19.14
C PRO A 22 14.30 28.78 18.81
N ALA A 23 15.09 28.46 17.78
CA ALA A 23 15.45 27.11 17.44
C ALA A 23 16.05 26.45 18.70
N SER A 24 15.38 25.43 19.24
CA SER A 24 15.94 24.65 20.34
C SER A 24 17.19 23.96 19.80
N GLN A 25 18.23 23.82 20.62
CA GLN A 25 19.45 23.09 20.24
C GLN A 25 19.17 21.62 19.84
N THR A 26 17.93 21.16 20.01
CA THR A 26 17.44 19.80 19.67
C THR A 26 17.06 19.63 18.20
N ASP A 27 16.99 20.69 17.39
CA ASP A 27 16.57 20.62 15.98
C ASP A 27 17.71 20.29 15.00
N ALA A 28 18.95 20.13 15.49
CA ALA A 28 20.01 19.61 14.66
C ALA A 28 19.75 18.13 14.40
N PRO A 29 19.51 17.69 13.14
CA PRO A 29 19.41 16.27 12.85
C PRO A 29 20.68 15.59 13.32
N ALA A 30 20.55 14.44 14.00
CA ALA A 30 21.68 13.60 14.33
C ALA A 30 22.50 13.39 13.05
N ARG A 31 23.71 13.93 13.00
CA ARG A 31 24.52 13.92 11.78
C ARG A 31 25.00 12.51 11.53
N ALA A 32 24.42 11.86 10.55
CA ALA A 32 24.83 10.53 10.15
C ALA A 32 26.16 10.51 9.39
N GLN A 33 26.55 11.54 8.68
CA GLN A 33 27.81 11.57 7.92
C GLN A 33 28.27 13.00 7.70
N SER A 34 29.50 13.32 8.09
CA SER A 34 30.12 14.59 7.75
C SER A 34 31.65 14.46 7.67
N GLY A 35 32.22 14.89 6.55
CA GLY A 35 33.65 14.88 6.32
C GLY A 35 34.19 13.62 5.60
N PRO A 36 35.46 13.64 5.16
CA PRO A 36 36.04 12.63 4.29
C PRO A 36 36.65 11.43 5.02
N PHE A 37 36.74 11.47 6.36
CA PHE A 37 37.44 10.45 7.15
C PHE A 37 36.46 9.62 7.97
N LEU A 38 36.74 8.31 8.08
CA LEU A 38 36.07 7.44 9.03
C LEU A 38 36.40 7.84 10.47
N THR A 39 35.40 7.76 11.33
CA THR A 39 35.55 7.99 12.77
C THR A 39 34.81 6.92 13.59
N THR A 40 35.14 6.81 14.85
CA THR A 40 34.29 6.15 15.85
C THR A 40 33.02 6.96 16.08
N SER A 41 32.07 6.39 16.85
CA SER A 41 30.87 7.12 17.32
C SER A 41 31.23 8.35 18.17
N GLN A 42 32.41 8.38 18.77
CA GLN A 42 32.92 9.48 19.58
C GLN A 42 33.79 10.48 18.79
N GLY A 43 33.86 10.32 17.45
CA GLY A 43 34.54 11.26 16.55
C GLY A 43 36.07 11.05 16.40
N LEU A 44 36.63 9.97 16.96
CA LEU A 44 38.04 9.65 16.77
C LEU A 44 38.30 9.13 15.36
N ARG A 45 39.24 9.74 14.60
CA ARG A 45 39.60 9.33 13.25
C ARG A 45 40.30 7.98 13.24
N LEU A 46 39.92 7.12 12.30
CA LEU A 46 40.41 5.76 12.17
C LEU A 46 41.44 5.66 11.05
N PRO A 47 42.59 5.02 11.30
CA PRO A 47 43.65 4.83 10.30
C PRO A 47 43.42 3.60 9.42
N ASP A 48 42.72 2.61 9.92
CA ASP A 48 42.49 1.32 9.26
C ASP A 48 41.14 0.73 9.71
N THR A 49 40.38 0.14 8.78
CA THR A 49 39.12 -0.58 9.04
C THR A 49 39.09 -1.97 8.40
N ASP A 50 40.18 -2.40 7.75
CA ASP A 50 40.32 -3.70 7.11
C ASP A 50 40.99 -4.73 8.01
N HIS A 51 41.79 -4.27 8.99
CA HIS A 51 42.51 -5.13 9.89
C HIS A 51 42.24 -4.76 11.37
N SER A 52 41.96 -5.78 12.16
CA SER A 52 41.97 -5.62 13.65
C SER A 52 43.40 -5.47 14.21
N LEU A 53 43.51 -4.82 15.35
CA LEU A 53 44.78 -4.73 16.09
C LEU A 53 45.24 -6.14 16.51
N LYS A 54 46.48 -6.49 16.20
CA LYS A 54 47.04 -7.83 16.49
C LYS A 54 48.41 -7.75 17.12
N ALA A 55 48.77 -8.80 17.86
CA ALA A 55 50.13 -9.01 18.34
C ALA A 55 51.00 -9.58 17.21
N GLY A 56 51.40 -8.75 16.23
CA GLY A 56 52.05 -9.12 15.01
C GLY A 56 51.09 -9.66 13.92
N PRO A 57 51.51 -9.77 12.65
CA PRO A 57 50.63 -10.07 11.52
C PRO A 57 49.90 -11.41 11.63
N ARG A 58 50.41 -12.38 12.36
CA ARG A 58 49.81 -13.70 12.61
C ARG A 58 49.39 -13.90 14.07
N GLY A 59 49.55 -12.89 14.88
CA GLY A 59 49.19 -12.96 16.31
C GLY A 59 47.69 -12.88 16.55
N PRO A 60 47.24 -13.11 17.79
CA PRO A 60 45.86 -12.94 18.16
C PRO A 60 45.42 -11.49 18.05
N SER A 61 44.13 -11.27 17.71
CA SER A 61 43.50 -9.96 17.82
C SER A 61 43.43 -9.53 19.28
N LEU A 62 43.69 -8.26 19.53
CA LEU A 62 43.72 -7.68 20.87
C LEU A 62 42.40 -6.94 21.13
N LEU A 63 41.74 -7.30 22.24
CA LEU A 63 40.45 -6.69 22.62
C LEU A 63 40.56 -5.23 23.07
N GLU A 64 41.75 -4.69 23.20
CA GLU A 64 41.97 -3.24 23.36
C GLU A 64 41.66 -2.44 22.08
N ASP A 65 41.51 -3.12 20.93
CA ASP A 65 41.03 -2.53 19.70
C ASP A 65 39.58 -2.03 19.87
N PHE A 66 39.46 -0.74 20.15
CA PHE A 66 38.15 -0.09 20.37
C PHE A 66 37.33 -0.08 19.10
N HIS A 67 37.96 0.02 17.90
CA HIS A 67 37.24 0.03 16.64
C HIS A 67 36.62 -1.33 16.33
N LEU A 68 37.34 -2.43 16.53
CA LEU A 68 36.81 -3.78 16.39
C LEU A 68 35.60 -3.99 17.32
N ARG A 69 35.72 -3.62 18.59
CA ARG A 69 34.62 -3.76 19.54
C ARG A 69 33.40 -2.93 19.13
N GLU A 70 33.57 -1.65 18.83
CA GLU A 70 32.47 -0.75 18.43
C GLU A 70 31.77 -1.25 17.18
N LYS A 71 32.54 -1.62 16.13
CA LYS A 71 32.02 -2.08 14.85
C LYS A 71 31.19 -3.35 15.00
N ILE A 72 31.67 -4.35 15.74
CA ILE A 72 30.96 -5.61 15.96
C ILE A 72 29.75 -5.38 16.89
N THR A 73 29.93 -4.69 18.01
CA THR A 73 28.84 -4.43 18.97
C THR A 73 27.68 -3.69 18.29
N HIS A 74 27.97 -2.66 17.49
CA HIS A 74 26.91 -1.95 16.78
C HIS A 74 26.20 -2.85 15.77
N PHE A 75 26.96 -3.61 14.97
CA PHE A 75 26.41 -4.54 13.98
C PHE A 75 25.46 -5.58 14.59
N ASP A 76 25.84 -6.14 15.74
CA ASP A 76 25.04 -7.14 16.45
C ASP A 76 23.68 -6.58 16.93
N HIS A 77 23.55 -5.25 17.03
CA HIS A 77 22.35 -4.54 17.53
C HIS A 77 21.66 -3.69 16.45
N GLU A 78 21.98 -3.88 15.18
CA GLU A 78 21.33 -3.15 14.06
C GLU A 78 19.96 -3.71 13.67
N ARG A 79 19.24 -4.31 14.61
CA ARG A 79 17.91 -4.86 14.41
C ARG A 79 16.97 -4.37 15.49
N ILE A 80 15.72 -4.12 15.08
CA ILE A 80 14.58 -3.94 15.98
C ILE A 80 13.54 -5.00 15.63
N PRO A 81 12.63 -5.34 16.55
CA PRO A 81 11.53 -6.24 16.22
C PRO A 81 10.78 -5.76 14.98
N GLU A 82 10.44 -6.67 14.08
CA GLU A 82 9.52 -6.34 12.99
C GLU A 82 8.12 -6.02 13.54
N ARG A 83 7.29 -5.31 12.75
CA ARG A 83 5.89 -5.08 13.14
C ARG A 83 5.17 -6.40 13.25
N VAL A 84 4.32 -6.56 14.26
CA VAL A 84 3.52 -7.77 14.51
C VAL A 84 2.69 -8.15 13.29
N VAL A 85 2.13 -7.16 12.62
CA VAL A 85 1.53 -7.21 11.28
C VAL A 85 2.08 -6.04 10.46
N HIS A 86 1.98 -6.09 9.15
CA HIS A 86 2.51 -5.07 8.24
C HIS A 86 4.05 -4.97 8.24
N ALA A 87 4.77 -6.06 8.53
CA ALA A 87 6.23 -6.05 8.61
C ALA A 87 6.88 -5.69 7.26
N ARG A 88 6.40 -6.30 6.17
CA ARG A 88 6.82 -5.98 4.80
C ARG A 88 6.15 -4.70 4.32
N GLY A 89 6.92 -3.68 3.92
CA GLY A 89 6.35 -2.45 3.41
C GLY A 89 7.36 -1.48 2.80
N ALA A 90 6.85 -0.44 2.15
CA ALA A 90 7.59 0.66 1.57
C ALA A 90 6.88 1.97 1.87
N ALA A 91 7.61 3.08 1.84
CA ALA A 91 7.06 4.38 2.19
C ALA A 91 7.59 5.49 1.28
N ALA A 92 6.90 6.62 1.28
CA ALA A 92 7.31 7.83 0.61
C ALA A 92 6.85 9.07 1.37
N HIS A 93 7.59 10.15 1.24
CA HIS A 93 7.14 11.49 1.61
C HIS A 93 6.28 12.08 0.51
N GLY A 94 5.42 12.98 0.89
CA GLY A 94 4.56 13.70 -0.04
C GLY A 94 3.95 14.95 0.54
N ILE A 95 3.02 15.49 -0.21
CA ILE A 95 2.24 16.68 0.15
C ILE A 95 0.77 16.34 -0.03
N PHE A 96 -0.04 16.69 0.95
CA PHE A 96 -1.49 16.71 0.84
C PHE A 96 -1.94 18.16 0.61
N GLU A 97 -2.78 18.38 -0.40
CA GLU A 97 -3.39 19.67 -0.70
C GLU A 97 -4.91 19.60 -0.53
N SER A 98 -5.47 20.42 0.34
CA SER A 98 -6.89 20.49 0.62
C SER A 98 -7.67 21.20 -0.50
N TYR A 99 -8.85 20.67 -0.83
CA TYR A 99 -9.84 21.32 -1.69
C TYR A 99 -10.71 22.34 -0.96
N GLY A 100 -10.67 22.35 0.40
CA GLY A 100 -11.46 23.23 1.25
C GLY A 100 -12.94 22.89 1.30
N THR A 101 -13.36 21.75 0.79
CA THR A 101 -14.76 21.32 0.71
C THR A 101 -15.28 20.71 2.01
N ALA A 102 -14.40 20.33 2.95
CA ALA A 102 -14.76 19.67 4.20
C ALA A 102 -15.12 20.62 5.35
N SER A 103 -14.97 21.95 5.20
CA SER A 103 -15.21 22.92 6.27
C SER A 103 -16.64 22.93 6.84
N SER A 104 -17.62 22.45 6.07
CA SER A 104 -19.01 22.29 6.50
C SER A 104 -19.23 21.15 7.50
N VAL A 105 -18.33 20.15 7.50
CA VAL A 105 -18.47 18.92 8.32
C VAL A 105 -17.38 18.75 9.37
N THR A 106 -16.19 19.34 9.18
CA THR A 106 -15.12 19.30 10.18
C THR A 106 -14.43 20.66 10.34
N ARG A 107 -13.99 20.94 11.58
CA ARG A 107 -13.13 22.09 11.88
C ARG A 107 -11.64 21.80 11.73
N ALA A 108 -11.23 20.60 11.35
CA ALA A 108 -9.83 20.26 11.15
C ALA A 108 -9.15 21.20 10.15
N ALA A 109 -8.15 21.96 10.60
CA ALA A 109 -7.59 23.08 9.83
C ALA A 109 -6.95 22.63 8.51
N PHE A 110 -6.33 21.44 8.49
CA PHE A 110 -5.68 20.92 7.28
C PHE A 110 -6.68 20.59 6.15
N LEU A 111 -7.98 20.44 6.45
CA LEU A 111 -9.08 20.24 5.48
C LEU A 111 -9.92 21.49 5.23
N GLY A 112 -9.73 22.54 6.02
CA GLY A 112 -10.66 23.67 6.11
C GLY A 112 -10.59 24.65 4.95
N ARG A 113 -9.44 24.83 4.30
CA ARG A 113 -9.25 25.88 3.27
C ARG A 113 -8.58 25.32 2.02
N LYS A 114 -9.11 25.69 0.86
CA LYS A 114 -8.54 25.33 -0.44
C LYS A 114 -7.08 25.79 -0.57
N GLY A 115 -6.23 24.88 -1.05
CA GLY A 115 -4.80 25.13 -1.25
C GLY A 115 -3.96 25.07 0.03
N THR A 116 -4.55 24.68 1.17
CA THR A 116 -3.76 24.35 2.37
C THR A 116 -2.95 23.09 2.09
N THR A 117 -1.63 23.21 2.22
CA THR A 117 -0.69 22.09 2.04
C THR A 117 -0.22 21.55 3.39
N THR A 118 -0.09 20.24 3.49
CA THR A 118 0.38 19.54 4.69
C THR A 118 1.41 18.49 4.26
N ASP A 119 2.57 18.49 4.91
CA ASP A 119 3.56 17.44 4.70
C ASP A 119 3.00 16.10 5.17
N VAL A 120 3.29 15.03 4.41
CA VAL A 120 2.85 13.71 4.77
C VAL A 120 3.95 12.67 4.60
N PHE A 121 3.80 11.56 5.35
CA PHE A 121 4.56 10.34 5.14
C PHE A 121 3.60 9.16 5.02
N ALA A 122 3.57 8.53 3.85
CA ALA A 122 2.71 7.38 3.59
C ALA A 122 3.50 6.08 3.60
N ARG A 123 2.93 5.03 4.20
CA ARG A 123 3.50 3.69 4.18
C ARG A 123 2.49 2.68 3.68
N PHE A 124 2.90 1.90 2.67
CA PHE A 124 2.18 0.75 2.14
C PHE A 124 2.83 -0.53 2.64
N SER A 125 2.03 -1.58 2.83
CA SER A 125 2.53 -2.85 3.37
C SER A 125 1.62 -4.02 2.99
N THR A 126 2.13 -5.24 3.03
CA THR A 126 1.31 -6.44 3.22
C THR A 126 0.89 -6.53 4.69
N VAL A 127 0.04 -7.48 5.06
CA VAL A 127 -0.40 -7.67 6.46
C VAL A 127 0.32 -8.85 7.10
N LEU A 128 0.29 -10.01 6.47
CA LEU A 128 0.63 -11.30 7.10
C LEU A 128 2.11 -11.67 7.00
N GLY A 129 2.77 -11.28 5.91
CA GLY A 129 4.15 -11.69 5.64
C GLY A 129 5.19 -11.06 6.55
N SER A 130 6.30 -11.78 6.77
CA SER A 130 7.49 -11.25 7.42
C SER A 130 8.09 -10.09 6.61
N ARG A 131 9.01 -9.34 7.19
CA ARG A 131 9.71 -8.25 6.51
C ARG A 131 10.40 -8.68 5.21
N GLY A 132 10.87 -9.92 5.13
CA GLY A 132 11.54 -10.51 3.97
C GLY A 132 10.63 -11.17 2.94
N SER A 133 9.32 -11.22 3.16
CA SER A 133 8.37 -11.81 2.21
C SER A 133 8.23 -10.99 0.92
N ALA A 134 7.57 -11.54 -0.10
CA ALA A 134 7.35 -10.84 -1.36
C ALA A 134 6.18 -9.83 -1.29
N ASP A 135 6.23 -8.79 -2.14
CA ASP A 135 5.19 -7.76 -2.20
C ASP A 135 3.89 -8.23 -2.83
N THR A 136 3.94 -9.18 -3.79
CA THR A 136 2.79 -9.56 -4.63
C THR A 136 2.00 -10.76 -4.13
N VAL A 137 2.23 -11.18 -2.87
CA VAL A 137 1.40 -12.19 -2.22
C VAL A 137 -0.07 -11.75 -2.17
N ARG A 138 -1.01 -12.71 -2.19
CA ARG A 138 -2.41 -12.46 -1.93
C ARG A 138 -2.58 -12.08 -0.46
N ASP A 139 -2.89 -10.83 -0.21
CA ASP A 139 -3.01 -10.27 1.13
C ASP A 139 -3.72 -8.92 1.08
N THR A 140 -4.27 -8.47 2.17
CA THR A 140 -4.68 -7.09 2.39
C THR A 140 -3.44 -6.20 2.33
N ARG A 141 -3.56 -4.98 1.80
CA ARG A 141 -2.49 -3.98 1.83
C ARG A 141 -2.80 -2.91 2.86
N GLY A 142 -1.86 -2.67 3.77
CA GLY A 142 -1.90 -1.51 4.63
C GLY A 142 -1.68 -0.23 3.82
N PHE A 143 -2.41 0.81 4.16
CA PHE A 143 -2.28 2.16 3.61
C PHE A 143 -2.38 3.17 4.75
N ALA A 144 -1.25 3.50 5.35
CA ALA A 144 -1.16 4.42 6.47
C ALA A 144 -0.53 5.75 6.03
N VAL A 145 -1.17 6.86 6.38
CA VAL A 145 -0.70 8.22 6.08
C VAL A 145 -0.62 9.02 7.36
N LYS A 146 0.57 9.55 7.63
CA LYS A 146 0.84 10.50 8.70
C LYS A 146 0.83 11.91 8.13
N PHE A 147 -0.05 12.76 8.65
CA PHE A 147 -0.11 14.17 8.31
C PHE A 147 0.53 15.01 9.43
N TYR A 148 1.52 15.78 9.08
CA TYR A 148 2.18 16.69 10.01
C TYR A 148 1.48 18.04 9.98
N THR A 149 0.33 18.14 10.66
CA THR A 149 -0.51 19.33 10.63
C THR A 149 -0.01 20.41 11.62
N ALA A 150 -0.49 21.63 11.47
CA ALA A 150 -0.20 22.71 12.41
C ALA A 150 -0.91 22.53 13.77
N GLU A 151 -1.92 21.67 13.85
CA GLU A 151 -2.72 21.41 15.06
C GLU A 151 -2.32 20.12 15.79
N GLY A 152 -1.33 19.39 15.29
CA GLY A 152 -0.89 18.09 15.76
C GLY A 152 -0.64 17.12 14.61
N THR A 153 -0.24 15.91 14.93
CA THR A 153 -0.15 14.83 13.95
C THR A 153 -1.53 14.17 13.80
N PHE A 154 -1.97 13.98 12.55
CA PHE A 154 -3.12 13.16 12.24
C PHE A 154 -2.67 11.92 11.48
N ASP A 155 -3.08 10.73 11.94
CA ASP A 155 -2.74 9.47 11.29
C ASP A 155 -4.00 8.80 10.74
N LEU A 156 -4.12 8.71 9.41
CA LEU A 156 -5.15 7.89 8.76
C LEU A 156 -4.57 6.50 8.48
N VAL A 157 -4.91 5.53 9.34
CA VAL A 157 -4.31 4.20 9.33
C VAL A 157 -5.32 3.19 8.77
N GLY A 158 -5.27 2.99 7.47
CA GLY A 158 -6.22 2.21 6.70
C GLY A 158 -5.62 1.04 5.92
N ASN A 159 -6.47 0.45 5.09
CA ASN A 159 -6.14 -0.67 4.22
C ASN A 159 -6.72 -0.44 2.81
N ASN A 160 -6.30 -1.26 1.84
CA ASN A 160 -6.91 -1.29 0.50
C ASN A 160 -8.23 -2.09 0.43
N ILE A 161 -8.69 -2.61 1.55
CA ILE A 161 -9.97 -3.30 1.73
C ILE A 161 -10.78 -2.51 2.75
N PRO A 162 -12.06 -2.17 2.47
CA PRO A 162 -12.86 -1.26 3.31
C PRO A 162 -13.37 -1.89 4.61
N VAL A 163 -13.27 -3.20 4.73
CA VAL A 163 -13.78 -4.00 5.86
C VAL A 163 -12.67 -4.83 6.49
N PHE A 164 -12.89 -5.36 7.69
CA PHE A 164 -11.92 -6.18 8.39
C PHE A 164 -12.47 -7.58 8.70
N PHE A 165 -11.60 -8.53 9.10
CA PHE A 165 -11.94 -9.93 9.39
C PHE A 165 -12.83 -10.11 10.61
N ILE A 166 -12.73 -9.23 11.57
CA ILE A 166 -13.32 -9.37 12.91
C ILE A 166 -14.07 -8.10 13.32
N GLN A 167 -15.11 -8.29 14.10
CA GLN A 167 -15.97 -7.21 14.63
C GLN A 167 -15.42 -6.65 15.95
N ASP A 168 -14.69 -7.44 16.73
CA ASP A 168 -14.14 -7.05 18.02
C ASP A 168 -12.62 -7.33 18.07
N GLY A 169 -11.86 -6.36 18.53
CA GLY A 169 -10.41 -6.46 18.62
C GLY A 169 -9.86 -7.54 19.56
N ILE A 170 -10.69 -8.10 20.45
CA ILE A 170 -10.28 -9.23 21.28
C ILE A 170 -9.89 -10.46 20.44
N LYS A 171 -10.45 -10.60 19.24
CA LYS A 171 -10.16 -11.68 18.29
C LYS A 171 -8.92 -11.41 17.41
N PHE A 172 -8.30 -10.22 17.55
CA PHE A 172 -7.17 -9.85 16.68
C PHE A 172 -5.97 -10.80 16.82
N PRO A 173 -5.52 -11.20 18.02
CA PRO A 173 -4.45 -12.19 18.14
C PRO A 173 -4.79 -13.52 17.46
N ASP A 174 -6.04 -13.97 17.55
CA ASP A 174 -6.47 -15.27 17.01
C ASP A 174 -6.43 -15.27 15.47
N VAL A 175 -6.99 -14.24 14.82
CA VAL A 175 -6.93 -14.14 13.35
C VAL A 175 -5.50 -14.01 12.84
N VAL A 176 -4.63 -13.32 13.58
CA VAL A 176 -3.22 -13.17 13.20
C VAL A 176 -2.49 -14.51 13.36
N HIS A 177 -2.67 -15.22 14.48
CA HIS A 177 -2.07 -16.53 14.69
C HIS A 177 -2.53 -17.55 13.65
N ALA A 178 -3.83 -17.55 13.30
CA ALA A 178 -4.38 -18.44 12.27
C ALA A 178 -3.75 -18.18 10.88
N ALA A 179 -3.43 -16.93 10.56
CA ALA A 179 -2.91 -16.51 9.27
C ALA A 179 -1.37 -16.54 9.15
N LYS A 180 -0.65 -16.61 10.29
CA LYS A 180 0.80 -16.73 10.32
C LYS A 180 1.27 -18.16 10.03
N PRO A 181 2.58 -18.39 9.78
CA PRO A 181 3.15 -19.72 9.68
C PRO A 181 2.83 -20.60 10.88
N HIS A 182 2.74 -21.91 10.65
CA HIS A 182 2.54 -22.87 11.74
C HIS A 182 3.67 -22.79 12.77
N PRO A 183 3.37 -22.83 14.07
CA PRO A 183 4.38 -22.59 15.12
C PRO A 183 5.39 -23.73 15.26
N ASP A 184 5.13 -24.92 14.74
CA ASP A 184 6.02 -26.07 14.84
C ASP A 184 7.14 -26.06 13.79
N ARG A 185 6.94 -25.42 12.62
CA ARG A 185 7.88 -25.46 11.50
C ARG A 185 8.00 -24.16 10.71
N GLU A 186 7.27 -23.12 11.08
CA GLU A 186 7.30 -21.79 10.50
C GLU A 186 7.01 -21.76 8.98
N ILE A 187 6.09 -22.61 8.51
CA ILE A 187 5.56 -22.63 7.14
C ILE A 187 4.03 -22.60 7.15
N PRO A 188 3.37 -22.04 6.12
CA PRO A 188 3.92 -21.33 4.95
C PRO A 188 4.24 -19.87 5.25
N GLN A 189 5.18 -19.28 4.51
CA GLN A 189 5.50 -17.84 4.59
C GLN A 189 4.53 -17.02 3.72
N ALA A 190 3.86 -16.04 4.33
CA ALA A 190 3.04 -15.04 3.65
C ALA A 190 1.99 -15.63 2.69
N GLN A 191 1.32 -16.71 3.09
CA GLN A 191 0.25 -17.36 2.31
C GLN A 191 -0.94 -17.66 3.21
N SER A 192 -2.15 -17.39 2.71
CA SER A 192 -3.42 -17.81 3.32
C SER A 192 -3.84 -19.24 2.93
N ALA A 193 -3.17 -19.87 1.96
CA ALA A 193 -3.48 -21.21 1.47
C ALA A 193 -2.98 -22.32 2.42
N HIS A 194 -3.49 -22.35 3.65
CA HIS A 194 -3.19 -23.39 4.64
C HIS A 194 -4.33 -23.57 5.67
N ASP A 195 -4.31 -24.68 6.38
CA ASP A 195 -5.42 -25.15 7.19
C ASP A 195 -5.84 -24.17 8.28
N THR A 196 -4.90 -23.58 9.04
CA THR A 196 -5.26 -22.75 10.20
C THR A 196 -5.99 -21.48 9.81
N PHE A 197 -5.62 -20.85 8.68
CA PHE A 197 -6.34 -19.67 8.18
C PHE A 197 -7.79 -20.03 7.83
N TRP A 198 -8.00 -21.08 7.04
CA TRP A 198 -9.32 -21.52 6.59
C TRP A 198 -10.15 -22.13 7.71
N ASP A 199 -9.51 -22.75 8.71
CA ASP A 199 -10.20 -23.21 9.92
C ASP A 199 -10.78 -22.02 10.69
N PHE A 200 -9.98 -20.98 10.95
CA PHE A 200 -10.43 -19.77 11.65
C PHE A 200 -11.59 -19.09 10.92
N VAL A 201 -11.43 -18.77 9.62
CA VAL A 201 -12.44 -17.99 8.89
C VAL A 201 -13.74 -18.78 8.67
N SER A 202 -13.68 -20.10 8.51
CA SER A 202 -14.88 -20.93 8.38
C SER A 202 -15.65 -21.10 9.71
N LEU A 203 -14.97 -20.94 10.84
CA LEU A 203 -15.58 -20.96 12.18
C LEU A 203 -16.04 -19.55 12.64
N HIS A 204 -15.35 -18.49 12.19
CA HIS A 204 -15.69 -17.10 12.46
C HIS A 204 -16.28 -16.45 11.21
N THR A 205 -17.54 -16.76 10.92
CA THR A 205 -18.23 -16.35 9.68
C THR A 205 -18.34 -14.83 9.51
N GLU A 206 -18.13 -14.03 10.56
CA GLU A 206 -17.99 -12.57 10.45
C GLU A 206 -16.85 -12.16 9.51
N ALA A 207 -15.86 -13.03 9.30
CA ALA A 207 -14.73 -12.78 8.39
C ALA A 207 -15.11 -12.90 6.90
N THR A 208 -16.26 -13.46 6.57
CA THR A 208 -16.66 -13.80 5.20
C THR A 208 -16.52 -12.62 4.24
N HIS A 209 -17.03 -11.45 4.60
CA HIS A 209 -16.98 -10.28 3.72
C HIS A 209 -15.54 -9.86 3.42
N HIS A 210 -14.67 -9.78 4.42
CA HIS A 210 -13.24 -9.48 4.21
C HIS A 210 -12.54 -10.56 3.37
N VAL A 211 -12.84 -11.83 3.61
CA VAL A 211 -12.26 -12.96 2.85
C VAL A 211 -12.62 -12.84 1.37
N PHE A 212 -13.86 -12.47 1.02
CA PHE A 212 -14.26 -12.24 -0.37
C PHE A 212 -13.44 -11.11 -1.02
N TRP A 213 -13.22 -10.00 -0.32
CA TRP A 213 -12.35 -8.94 -0.79
C TRP A 213 -10.90 -9.43 -0.97
N ASN A 214 -10.38 -10.18 -0.05
CA ASN A 214 -9.01 -10.69 -0.10
C ASN A 214 -8.82 -11.74 -1.22
N MET A 215 -9.84 -12.57 -1.48
CA MET A 215 -9.84 -13.54 -2.58
C MET A 215 -10.11 -12.89 -3.95
N SER A 216 -10.69 -11.71 -4.01
CA SER A 216 -10.85 -10.95 -5.25
C SER A 216 -9.52 -10.42 -5.78
N ASP A 217 -9.58 -9.79 -6.95
CA ASP A 217 -8.42 -9.11 -7.56
C ASP A 217 -7.85 -7.99 -6.67
N ARG A 218 -8.65 -7.45 -5.71
CA ARG A 218 -8.19 -6.46 -4.74
C ARG A 218 -7.08 -6.99 -3.81
N GLY A 219 -7.00 -8.29 -3.61
CA GLY A 219 -5.92 -8.96 -2.84
C GLY A 219 -4.57 -9.01 -3.56
N ILE A 220 -4.51 -8.70 -4.85
CA ILE A 220 -3.30 -8.74 -5.69
C ILE A 220 -3.15 -7.48 -6.56
N PRO A 221 -3.05 -6.28 -5.96
CA PRO A 221 -2.98 -5.04 -6.73
C PRO A 221 -1.77 -5.01 -7.68
N ARG A 222 -1.92 -4.35 -8.83
CA ARG A 222 -0.84 -4.19 -9.80
C ARG A 222 0.31 -3.33 -9.25
N SER A 223 -0.04 -2.32 -8.45
CA SER A 223 0.89 -1.37 -7.86
C SER A 223 0.23 -0.68 -6.68
N PHE A 224 1.01 -0.11 -5.78
CA PHE A 224 0.46 0.78 -4.76
C PHE A 224 -0.31 1.95 -5.38
N ARG A 225 0.13 2.49 -6.54
CA ARG A 225 -0.57 3.60 -7.23
C ARG A 225 -1.93 3.22 -7.80
N THR A 226 -2.26 1.94 -7.88
CA THR A 226 -3.49 1.43 -8.50
C THR A 226 -4.38 0.66 -7.53
N MET A 227 -4.25 0.92 -6.26
CA MET A 227 -5.13 0.40 -5.21
C MET A 227 -5.83 1.55 -4.49
N GLU A 228 -7.07 1.34 -4.11
CA GLU A 228 -7.79 2.23 -3.18
C GLU A 228 -7.22 2.12 -1.77
N GLY A 229 -7.62 3.04 -0.91
CA GLY A 229 -7.38 2.97 0.52
C GLY A 229 -8.62 3.38 1.29
N PHE A 230 -8.82 2.78 2.44
CA PHE A 230 -10.00 2.99 3.28
C PHE A 230 -9.58 3.17 4.73
N GLY A 231 -10.21 4.14 5.42
CA GLY A 231 -10.03 4.31 6.85
C GLY A 231 -10.64 3.18 7.67
N VAL A 232 -11.41 2.29 7.02
CA VAL A 232 -12.17 1.15 7.56
C VAL A 232 -13.28 1.60 8.50
N HIS A 233 -12.91 2.24 9.61
CA HIS A 233 -13.83 2.67 10.66
C HIS A 233 -14.65 3.89 10.29
N THR A 234 -15.73 4.07 11.01
CA THR A 234 -16.49 5.32 11.02
C THR A 234 -15.90 6.26 12.07
N PHE A 235 -15.68 7.53 11.68
CA PHE A 235 -15.23 8.59 12.57
C PHE A 235 -16.34 9.63 12.75
N ARG A 236 -16.36 10.32 13.89
CA ARG A 236 -17.21 11.48 14.10
C ARG A 236 -16.47 12.74 13.70
N LEU A 237 -17.09 13.54 12.85
CA LEU A 237 -16.60 14.85 12.44
C LEU A 237 -17.41 15.92 13.16
N THR A 238 -16.74 17.00 13.63
CA THR A 238 -17.39 18.13 14.28
C THR A 238 -16.95 19.40 13.56
N ASN A 239 -17.89 20.18 13.03
CA ASN A 239 -17.62 21.43 12.36
C ASN A 239 -17.42 22.61 13.34
N ALA A 240 -17.08 23.79 12.82
CA ALA A 240 -16.85 24.99 13.63
C ALA A 240 -18.09 25.45 14.42
N ALA A 241 -19.30 25.09 13.99
CA ALA A 241 -20.56 25.38 14.68
C ALA A 241 -20.93 24.33 15.75
N GLY A 242 -20.11 23.29 15.94
CA GLY A 242 -20.38 22.18 16.85
C GLY A 242 -21.37 21.14 16.32
N LYS A 243 -21.78 21.21 15.04
CA LYS A 243 -22.61 20.19 14.42
C LYS A 243 -21.74 18.98 14.08
N THR A 244 -22.26 17.78 14.37
CA THR A 244 -21.61 16.50 14.10
C THR A 244 -22.13 15.81 12.85
N SER A 245 -21.28 14.97 12.27
CA SER A 245 -21.58 14.03 11.21
C SER A 245 -20.71 12.79 11.39
N LEU A 246 -21.18 11.63 10.97
CA LEU A 246 -20.32 10.45 10.85
C LEU A 246 -19.67 10.42 9.48
N ALA A 247 -18.48 9.83 9.37
CA ALA A 247 -17.78 9.77 8.08
C ALA A 247 -16.87 8.54 7.97
N LYS A 248 -16.76 8.04 6.74
CA LYS A 248 -15.73 7.07 6.33
C LYS A 248 -14.77 7.72 5.37
N PHE A 249 -13.45 7.47 5.55
CA PHE A 249 -12.38 8.00 4.72
C PHE A 249 -12.05 7.05 3.57
N HIS A 250 -11.88 7.60 2.37
CA HIS A 250 -11.54 6.88 1.15
C HIS A 250 -10.34 7.52 0.44
N TRP A 251 -9.39 6.71 0.00
CA TRP A 251 -8.35 7.11 -0.95
C TRP A 251 -8.70 6.57 -2.33
N LYS A 252 -8.92 7.44 -3.29
CA LYS A 252 -9.17 7.09 -4.70
C LYS A 252 -7.89 7.30 -5.50
N PRO A 253 -7.27 6.26 -6.08
CA PRO A 253 -6.06 6.42 -6.87
C PRO A 253 -6.36 7.14 -8.20
N VAL A 254 -5.59 8.19 -8.50
CA VAL A 254 -5.72 8.94 -9.77
C VAL A 254 -5.43 8.06 -10.99
N ALA A 255 -4.57 7.05 -10.80
CA ALA A 255 -4.22 6.08 -11.83
C ALA A 255 -5.31 5.00 -12.10
N GLY A 256 -6.44 5.06 -11.38
CA GLY A 256 -7.47 4.01 -11.42
C GLY A 256 -7.09 2.77 -10.62
N VAL A 257 -8.06 1.86 -10.44
CA VAL A 257 -7.87 0.61 -9.66
C VAL A 257 -7.58 -0.53 -10.61
N HIS A 258 -6.42 -1.19 -10.41
CA HIS A 258 -5.96 -2.27 -11.29
C HIS A 258 -5.19 -3.32 -10.51
N SER A 259 -5.36 -4.58 -10.90
CA SER A 259 -4.76 -5.74 -10.25
C SER A 259 -3.91 -6.58 -11.21
N LEU A 260 -3.07 -7.43 -10.65
CA LEU A 260 -2.40 -8.50 -11.37
C LEU A 260 -3.40 -9.64 -11.65
N VAL A 261 -3.03 -10.60 -12.50
CA VAL A 261 -3.64 -11.93 -12.48
C VAL A 261 -2.85 -12.83 -11.55
N TRP A 262 -3.47 -13.93 -11.05
CA TRP A 262 -2.83 -14.73 -10.01
C TRP A 262 -1.50 -15.37 -10.46
N GLU A 263 -1.42 -15.92 -11.68
CA GLU A 263 -0.16 -16.46 -12.24
C GLU A 263 0.93 -15.39 -12.27
N GLU A 264 0.60 -14.17 -12.73
CA GLU A 264 1.52 -13.04 -12.76
C GLU A 264 2.02 -12.65 -11.36
N ALA A 265 1.13 -12.62 -10.37
CA ALA A 265 1.48 -12.32 -8.99
C ALA A 265 2.46 -13.33 -8.40
N GLN A 266 2.26 -14.63 -8.70
CA GLN A 266 3.18 -15.69 -8.27
C GLN A 266 4.54 -15.60 -8.95
N ILE A 267 4.57 -15.33 -10.26
CA ILE A 267 5.83 -15.11 -11.01
C ILE A 267 6.57 -13.90 -10.44
N ALA A 268 5.86 -12.79 -10.21
CA ALA A 268 6.45 -11.60 -9.63
C ALA A 268 7.04 -11.85 -8.24
N ALA A 269 6.35 -12.58 -7.38
CA ALA A 269 6.84 -12.94 -6.04
C ALA A 269 8.17 -13.71 -6.09
N GLY A 270 8.35 -14.57 -7.10
CA GLY A 270 9.57 -15.38 -7.26
C GLY A 270 10.70 -14.65 -7.98
N VAL A 271 10.39 -13.81 -8.95
CA VAL A 271 11.38 -13.14 -9.82
C VAL A 271 11.81 -11.78 -9.28
N ASP A 272 10.89 -11.02 -8.73
CA ASP A 272 11.12 -9.71 -8.11
C ASP A 272 10.27 -9.55 -6.85
N PRO A 273 10.70 -10.07 -5.71
CA PRO A 273 9.96 -9.94 -4.46
C PRO A 273 9.72 -8.48 -4.05
N ASP A 274 10.49 -7.53 -4.60
CA ASP A 274 10.39 -6.09 -4.36
C ASP A 274 9.51 -5.35 -5.39
N PHE A 275 8.63 -6.05 -6.09
CA PHE A 275 7.89 -5.55 -7.25
C PHE A 275 7.14 -4.22 -7.00
N HIS A 276 6.34 -4.14 -5.95
CA HIS A 276 5.61 -2.91 -5.59
C HIS A 276 6.54 -1.85 -5.01
N ARG A 277 7.48 -2.26 -4.17
CA ARG A 277 8.48 -1.38 -3.56
C ARG A 277 9.34 -0.70 -4.63
N ARG A 278 9.76 -1.46 -5.65
CA ARG A 278 10.52 -0.95 -6.79
C ARG A 278 9.70 0.02 -7.63
N ASP A 279 8.42 -0.31 -7.91
CA ASP A 279 7.53 0.57 -8.68
C ASP A 279 7.35 1.92 -7.98
N LEU A 280 7.20 1.93 -6.65
CA LEU A 280 7.11 3.17 -5.87
C LEU A 280 8.40 4.00 -5.97
N ALA A 281 9.54 3.38 -5.73
CA ALA A 281 10.81 4.09 -5.70
C ALA A 281 11.22 4.62 -7.09
N ASP A 282 11.17 3.75 -8.11
CA ASP A 282 11.54 4.10 -9.49
C ASP A 282 10.55 5.13 -10.08
N GLY A 283 9.27 5.00 -9.77
CA GLY A 283 8.22 5.92 -10.21
C GLY A 283 8.47 7.34 -9.69
N ILE A 284 8.74 7.48 -8.40
CA ILE A 284 9.06 8.78 -7.80
C ILE A 284 10.35 9.38 -8.40
N GLU A 285 11.41 8.58 -8.58
CA GLU A 285 12.65 9.05 -9.19
C GLU A 285 12.47 9.49 -10.66
N ALA A 286 11.56 8.84 -11.39
CA ALA A 286 11.20 9.18 -12.76
C ALA A 286 10.23 10.38 -12.87
N GLY A 287 9.70 10.90 -11.76
CA GLY A 287 8.68 11.96 -11.74
C GLY A 287 7.26 11.46 -12.04
N ALA A 288 7.04 10.15 -12.11
CA ALA A 288 5.72 9.53 -12.22
C ALA A 288 5.15 9.32 -10.81
N PHE A 289 4.72 10.41 -10.19
CA PHE A 289 4.29 10.44 -8.80
C PHE A 289 3.06 9.57 -8.53
N PHE A 290 2.94 9.11 -7.29
CA PHE A 290 1.78 8.36 -6.81
C PHE A 290 0.78 9.36 -6.26
N GLU A 291 -0.40 9.41 -6.86
CA GLU A 291 -1.41 10.41 -6.54
C GLU A 291 -2.73 9.77 -6.15
N TYR A 292 -3.35 10.32 -5.11
CA TYR A 292 -4.64 9.88 -4.60
C TYR A 292 -5.51 11.06 -4.23
N GLU A 293 -6.80 10.95 -4.43
CA GLU A 293 -7.77 11.87 -3.89
C GLU A 293 -8.33 11.32 -2.57
N LEU A 294 -8.30 12.16 -1.52
CA LEU A 294 -8.99 11.87 -0.27
C LEU A 294 -10.45 12.23 -0.40
N GLY A 295 -11.32 11.30 -0.09
CA GLY A 295 -12.74 11.50 -0.06
C GLY A 295 -13.37 11.12 1.28
N LEU A 296 -14.54 11.66 1.54
CA LEU A 296 -15.39 11.39 2.69
C LEU A 296 -16.75 10.90 2.23
N GLN A 297 -17.20 9.74 2.74
CA GLN A 297 -18.63 9.43 2.78
C GLN A 297 -19.18 10.06 4.05
N ILE A 298 -20.08 11.02 3.90
CA ILE A 298 -20.66 11.79 5.02
C ILE A 298 -22.03 11.23 5.34
N LEU A 299 -22.22 10.87 6.60
CA LEU A 299 -23.37 10.17 7.11
C LEU A 299 -24.00 10.96 8.26
N PRO A 300 -25.33 10.82 8.51
CA PRO A 300 -25.97 11.50 9.63
C PRO A 300 -25.41 10.99 10.99
N ASP A 301 -25.27 11.90 11.95
CA ASP A 301 -25.00 11.58 13.36
C ASP A 301 -26.26 11.89 14.17
N ASP A 302 -27.22 10.99 14.10
CA ASP A 302 -28.54 11.12 14.75
C ASP A 302 -28.64 10.34 16.06
N GLY A 303 -27.52 9.72 16.48
CA GLY A 303 -27.41 8.94 17.71
C GLY A 303 -27.84 7.47 17.57
N THR A 304 -28.20 7.01 16.36
CA THR A 304 -28.53 5.59 16.12
C THR A 304 -27.32 4.75 15.73
N ASP A 305 -26.22 5.40 15.28
CA ASP A 305 -25.02 4.78 14.70
C ASP A 305 -25.35 3.82 13.54
N THR A 306 -26.50 4.02 12.86
CA THR A 306 -26.95 3.20 11.72
C THR A 306 -27.29 4.08 10.52
N PHE A 307 -27.14 3.53 9.31
CA PHE A 307 -27.49 4.21 8.06
C PHE A 307 -28.06 3.19 7.07
N GLU A 308 -29.31 3.40 6.60
CA GLU A 308 -29.97 2.49 5.64
C GLU A 308 -29.91 1.01 6.07
N GLY A 309 -30.06 0.76 7.39
CA GLY A 309 -30.00 -0.59 7.97
C GLY A 309 -28.58 -1.14 8.17
N ILE A 310 -27.55 -0.37 7.81
CA ILE A 310 -26.14 -0.75 8.02
C ILE A 310 -25.69 -0.20 9.36
N ASP A 311 -25.17 -1.06 10.24
CA ASP A 311 -24.51 -0.64 11.47
C ASP A 311 -23.14 -0.04 11.16
N LEU A 312 -22.95 1.24 11.46
CA LEU A 312 -21.75 1.99 11.14
C LEU A 312 -20.57 1.70 12.09
N LEU A 313 -20.82 1.00 13.19
CA LEU A 313 -19.81 0.56 14.15
C LEU A 313 -19.32 -0.87 13.88
N ASP A 314 -19.93 -1.59 12.91
CA ASP A 314 -19.48 -2.89 12.48
C ASP A 314 -18.34 -2.75 11.44
N PRO A 315 -17.08 -3.07 11.77
CA PRO A 315 -15.95 -2.93 10.86
C PRO A 315 -15.95 -3.97 9.71
N THR A 316 -16.92 -4.89 9.69
CA THR A 316 -17.13 -5.83 8.58
C THR A 316 -18.12 -5.31 7.54
N LYS A 317 -18.65 -4.10 7.74
CA LYS A 317 -19.65 -3.47 6.86
C LYS A 317 -19.06 -2.26 6.14
N LEU A 318 -19.46 -2.09 4.90
CA LEU A 318 -19.24 -0.88 4.10
C LEU A 318 -20.58 -0.16 3.84
N VAL A 319 -20.48 1.09 3.44
CA VAL A 319 -21.62 1.84 2.90
C VAL A 319 -21.42 1.94 1.38
N PRO A 320 -22.32 1.38 0.56
CA PRO A 320 -22.26 1.53 -0.91
C PRO A 320 -22.19 3.00 -1.35
N GLU A 321 -21.38 3.31 -2.34
CA GLU A 321 -21.25 4.70 -2.82
C GLU A 321 -22.53 5.25 -3.44
N GLU A 322 -23.40 4.38 -3.91
CA GLU A 322 -24.72 4.72 -4.42
C GLU A 322 -25.66 5.24 -3.33
N LEU A 323 -25.47 4.82 -2.07
CA LEU A 323 -26.25 5.30 -0.92
C LEU A 323 -25.63 6.57 -0.32
N ALA A 324 -24.31 6.65 -0.27
CA ALA A 324 -23.58 7.81 0.24
C ALA A 324 -22.36 8.08 -0.63
N PRO A 325 -22.47 9.00 -1.62
CA PRO A 325 -21.37 9.30 -2.53
C PRO A 325 -20.13 9.84 -1.82
N VAL A 326 -18.95 9.45 -2.32
CA VAL A 326 -17.66 9.93 -1.82
C VAL A 326 -17.43 11.37 -2.27
N GLN A 327 -17.32 12.29 -1.32
CA GLN A 327 -17.04 13.71 -1.57
C GLN A 327 -15.54 13.97 -1.46
N LEU A 328 -14.90 14.41 -2.55
CA LEU A 328 -13.47 14.67 -2.58
C LEU A 328 -13.12 15.93 -1.76
N VAL A 329 -12.12 15.80 -0.89
CA VAL A 329 -11.71 16.84 0.08
C VAL A 329 -10.25 17.28 -0.07
N GLY A 330 -9.44 16.54 -0.83
CA GLY A 330 -8.05 16.92 -1.09
C GLY A 330 -7.29 15.90 -1.90
N LYS A 331 -6.05 16.22 -2.26
CA LYS A 331 -5.17 15.40 -3.08
C LYS A 331 -3.85 15.13 -2.35
N LEU A 332 -3.46 13.88 -2.32
CA LEU A 332 -2.15 13.39 -1.88
C LEU A 332 -1.24 13.18 -3.09
N THR A 333 -0.04 13.74 -3.05
CA THR A 333 1.01 13.47 -4.05
C THR A 333 2.26 12.98 -3.34
N LEU A 334 2.67 11.74 -3.58
CA LEU A 334 3.90 11.16 -3.06
C LEU A 334 5.03 11.43 -4.06
N ASN A 335 5.95 12.31 -3.71
CA ASN A 335 6.91 12.91 -4.63
C ASN A 335 8.37 12.79 -4.20
N ARG A 336 8.66 12.13 -3.06
CA ARG A 336 10.03 11.99 -2.56
C ARG A 336 10.23 10.65 -1.85
N ASN A 337 11.26 9.92 -2.28
CA ASN A 337 11.69 8.69 -1.61
C ASN A 337 12.29 8.97 -0.23
N PRO A 338 12.21 8.03 0.73
CA PRO A 338 12.96 8.10 1.97
C PRO A 338 14.46 8.23 1.69
N THR A 339 15.14 9.00 2.53
CA THR A 339 16.61 9.11 2.45
C THR A 339 17.27 7.87 3.05
N ASN A 340 16.69 7.35 4.14
CA ASN A 340 17.15 6.13 4.81
C ASN A 340 15.95 5.28 5.22
N TYR A 341 15.92 4.04 4.76
CA TYR A 341 14.78 3.14 5.01
C TYR A 341 14.61 2.85 6.50
N PHE A 342 15.69 2.59 7.24
CA PHE A 342 15.60 2.27 8.66
C PHE A 342 15.12 3.46 9.48
N ALA A 343 15.75 4.62 9.30
CA ALA A 343 15.44 5.82 10.07
C ALA A 343 14.02 6.34 9.84
N GLU A 344 13.49 6.18 8.63
CA GLU A 344 12.21 6.74 8.22
C GLU A 344 11.13 5.66 8.13
N THR A 345 11.28 4.65 7.25
CA THR A 345 10.25 3.65 6.98
C THR A 345 10.13 2.61 8.08
N GLU A 346 11.26 2.15 8.62
CA GLU A 346 11.24 1.13 9.68
C GLU A 346 10.83 1.72 11.03
N GLN A 347 11.26 2.93 11.36
CA GLN A 347 10.99 3.56 12.65
C GLN A 347 9.73 4.43 12.69
N VAL A 348 9.02 4.65 11.57
CA VAL A 348 7.75 5.38 11.64
C VAL A 348 6.74 4.64 12.50
N ALA A 349 6.11 5.38 13.41
CA ALA A 349 5.05 4.92 14.30
C ALA A 349 3.72 5.57 13.89
N PHE A 350 2.77 4.77 13.43
CA PHE A 350 1.41 5.22 13.20
C PHE A 350 0.54 4.89 14.42
N HIS A 351 -0.44 5.74 14.68
CA HIS A 351 -1.43 5.51 15.73
C HIS A 351 -2.78 6.10 15.32
N VAL A 352 -3.80 5.26 15.24
CA VAL A 352 -5.16 5.69 14.87
C VAL A 352 -5.77 6.71 15.86
N GLY A 353 -5.22 6.82 17.05
CA GLY A 353 -5.56 7.82 18.05
C GLY A 353 -4.81 9.16 17.90
N ASN A 354 -3.89 9.30 16.93
CA ASN A 354 -3.36 10.60 16.56
C ASN A 354 -4.42 11.35 15.74
N LEU A 355 -5.17 12.19 16.43
CA LEU A 355 -6.32 12.92 15.91
C LEU A 355 -6.12 14.41 16.08
N VAL A 356 -6.85 15.22 15.31
CA VAL A 356 -6.84 16.69 15.39
C VAL A 356 -8.23 17.21 15.71
N PRO A 357 -8.38 18.47 16.15
CA PRO A 357 -9.68 19.05 16.47
C PRO A 357 -10.67 18.87 15.32
N GLY A 358 -11.86 18.35 15.63
CA GLY A 358 -12.92 18.12 14.65
C GLY A 358 -12.95 16.72 14.02
N ILE A 359 -12.11 15.79 14.47
CA ILE A 359 -12.12 14.38 14.10
C ILE A 359 -12.03 13.54 15.38
N GLU A 360 -13.00 12.66 15.62
CA GLU A 360 -13.06 11.82 16.81
C GLU A 360 -13.34 10.34 16.47
N PRO A 361 -12.88 9.40 17.30
CA PRO A 361 -13.21 7.98 17.13
C PRO A 361 -14.67 7.73 17.53
N THR A 362 -15.21 6.65 17.01
CA THR A 362 -16.53 6.11 17.41
C THR A 362 -16.39 4.95 18.41
N ASN A 363 -17.50 4.34 18.77
CA ASN A 363 -17.55 3.17 19.66
C ASN A 363 -17.35 1.82 18.93
N ASP A 364 -16.90 1.82 17.68
CA ASP A 364 -16.49 0.61 16.96
C ASP A 364 -15.51 -0.20 17.84
N PRO A 365 -15.82 -1.46 18.22
CA PRO A 365 -15.03 -2.24 19.17
C PRO A 365 -13.61 -2.53 18.68
N LEU A 366 -13.46 -2.69 17.35
CA LEU A 366 -12.14 -2.88 16.75
C LEU A 366 -11.33 -1.57 16.78
N LEU A 367 -11.95 -0.43 16.46
CA LEU A 367 -11.30 0.88 16.56
C LEU A 367 -10.80 1.16 17.98
N GLN A 368 -11.65 0.91 18.99
CA GLN A 368 -11.30 1.13 20.39
C GLN A 368 -10.09 0.27 20.82
N SER A 369 -10.02 -0.97 20.38
CA SER A 369 -8.87 -1.84 20.64
C SER A 369 -7.60 -1.33 19.95
N ARG A 370 -7.70 -0.73 18.77
CA ARG A 370 -6.59 -0.12 18.04
C ARG A 370 -6.02 1.09 18.76
N LEU A 371 -6.83 1.85 19.53
CA LEU A 371 -6.38 2.98 20.34
C LEU A 371 -5.36 2.57 21.42
N PHE A 372 -5.40 1.33 21.89
CA PHE A 372 -4.43 0.76 22.79
C PHE A 372 -3.25 0.10 22.06
N SER A 373 -3.53 -0.81 21.13
CA SER A 373 -2.56 -1.72 20.52
C SER A 373 -1.37 -0.99 19.83
N TYR A 374 -1.65 0.12 19.12
CA TYR A 374 -0.62 0.86 18.40
C TYR A 374 0.41 1.53 19.31
N VAL A 375 0.01 2.00 20.49
CA VAL A 375 0.94 2.56 21.47
C VAL A 375 1.73 1.45 22.15
N ASP A 376 1.06 0.38 22.57
CA ASP A 376 1.65 -0.74 23.26
C ASP A 376 2.82 -1.37 22.47
N THR A 377 2.58 -1.71 21.20
CA THR A 377 3.61 -2.31 20.35
C THR A 377 4.81 -1.38 20.13
N GLN A 378 4.63 -0.06 20.06
CA GLN A 378 5.72 0.90 19.84
C GLN A 378 6.65 1.00 21.05
N LEU A 379 6.16 0.84 22.27
CA LEU A 379 6.98 0.89 23.49
C LEU A 379 8.14 -0.12 23.43
N THR A 380 7.88 -1.35 23.04
CA THR A 380 8.91 -2.38 22.88
C THR A 380 9.68 -2.22 21.59
N ARG A 381 8.97 -2.05 20.46
CA ARG A 381 9.57 -2.05 19.13
C ARG A 381 10.53 -0.88 18.91
N LEU A 382 10.24 0.29 19.44
CA LEU A 382 11.02 1.52 19.28
C LEU A 382 11.77 1.94 20.54
N GLY A 383 11.81 1.08 21.56
CA GLY A 383 12.71 1.20 22.69
C GLY A 383 12.29 2.20 23.76
N GLY A 384 10.99 2.38 23.99
CA GLY A 384 10.51 3.17 25.13
C GLY A 384 9.51 4.28 24.77
N PRO A 385 9.06 5.06 25.76
CA PRO A 385 7.95 6.02 25.58
C PRO A 385 8.29 7.21 24.70
N ASN A 386 9.56 7.51 24.49
CA ASN A 386 10.03 8.66 23.71
C ASN A 386 10.13 8.38 22.20
N PHE A 387 9.46 7.34 21.67
CA PHE A 387 9.45 7.03 20.22
C PHE A 387 8.88 8.17 19.38
N THR A 388 8.05 9.04 19.94
CA THR A 388 7.53 10.25 19.29
C THR A 388 8.61 11.29 19.01
N GLN A 389 9.78 11.18 19.64
CA GLN A 389 10.93 12.09 19.42
C GLN A 389 11.84 11.63 18.28
N LEU A 390 11.65 10.42 17.73
CA LEU A 390 12.33 10.01 16.51
C LEU A 390 11.96 10.99 15.38
N PRO A 391 12.91 11.46 14.55
CA PRO A 391 12.66 12.53 13.57
C PRO A 391 11.43 12.32 12.70
N ILE A 392 11.20 11.07 12.25
CA ILE A 392 10.05 10.73 11.42
C ILE A 392 8.71 10.77 12.16
N ASN A 393 8.72 10.70 13.49
CA ASN A 393 7.52 10.67 14.32
C ASN A 393 7.19 12.02 14.95
N ARG A 394 8.14 12.97 14.91
CA ARG A 394 7.94 14.29 15.52
C ARG A 394 6.81 15.07 14.84
N PRO A 395 5.90 15.66 15.62
CA PRO A 395 4.99 16.67 15.10
C PRO A 395 5.76 17.87 14.50
N HIS A 396 5.19 18.49 13.47
CA HIS A 396 5.72 19.74 12.90
C HIS A 396 5.15 21.00 13.59
N CYS A 397 4.33 20.81 14.61
CA CYS A 397 3.86 21.86 15.52
C CYS A 397 4.63 21.80 16.85
N PRO A 398 4.62 22.88 17.65
CA PRO A 398 5.25 22.90 18.96
C PRO A 398 4.66 21.83 19.89
N VAL A 399 5.54 21.10 20.61
CA VAL A 399 5.16 20.13 21.65
C VAL A 399 5.62 20.62 23.02
N ASN A 400 4.70 20.65 23.97
CA ASN A 400 4.95 21.05 25.33
C ASN A 400 4.06 20.23 26.30
N ASP A 401 4.39 18.94 26.44
CA ASP A 401 3.54 17.92 27.08
C ASP A 401 3.92 17.67 28.56
N MET A 402 4.94 18.30 29.08
CA MET A 402 5.52 18.09 30.44
C MET A 402 6.01 16.65 30.70
N LEU A 403 6.03 15.78 29.68
CA LEU A 403 6.53 14.42 29.78
C LEU A 403 8.06 14.43 29.68
N ARG A 404 8.70 14.09 30.78
CA ARG A 404 10.15 14.16 30.94
C ARG A 404 10.74 12.80 31.24
N ASP A 405 12.04 12.67 30.97
CA ASP A 405 12.83 11.47 31.29
C ASP A 405 12.44 10.20 30.48
N GLY A 406 12.92 9.07 30.89
CA GLY A 406 12.71 7.78 30.22
C GLY A 406 13.70 7.51 29.09
N MET A 407 13.73 6.27 28.62
CA MET A 407 14.65 5.82 27.57
C MET A 407 14.50 6.64 26.30
N HIS A 408 15.65 7.01 25.72
CA HIS A 408 15.76 7.79 24.49
C HIS A 408 15.16 9.20 24.55
N GLN A 409 15.00 9.78 25.75
CA GLN A 409 14.66 11.19 25.87
C GLN A 409 15.79 12.04 25.27
N THR A 410 15.48 12.82 24.22
CA THR A 410 16.45 13.66 23.52
C THR A 410 16.16 15.16 23.69
N ALA A 411 14.96 15.52 24.15
CA ALA A 411 14.62 16.89 24.43
C ALA A 411 15.28 17.39 25.72
N VAL A 412 15.79 18.62 25.71
CA VAL A 412 16.35 19.28 26.89
C VAL A 412 15.26 20.18 27.47
N HIS A 413 14.57 19.66 28.47
CA HIS A 413 13.52 20.41 29.15
C HIS A 413 14.09 21.45 30.11
N THR A 414 13.47 22.63 30.16
CA THR A 414 13.77 23.71 31.10
C THR A 414 12.65 23.88 32.12
N GLY A 415 12.87 24.68 33.15
CA GLY A 415 11.91 24.90 34.23
C GLY A 415 12.05 23.89 35.40
N LEU A 416 11.42 24.22 36.51
CA LEU A 416 11.52 23.47 37.75
C LEU A 416 10.24 22.68 38.09
N ALA A 417 9.14 22.98 37.45
CA ALA A 417 7.83 22.43 37.78
C ALA A 417 7.29 21.51 36.65
N PRO A 418 7.64 20.21 36.60
CA PRO A 418 7.05 19.28 35.65
C PRO A 418 5.67 18.77 36.12
N TYR A 419 4.87 19.63 36.71
CA TYR A 419 3.56 19.31 37.30
C TYR A 419 2.65 20.54 37.28
N ARG A 420 1.35 20.29 37.34
CA ARG A 420 0.33 21.32 37.45
C ARG A 420 -0.64 21.03 38.59
N PRO A 421 -1.23 22.06 39.22
CA PRO A 421 -0.85 23.48 39.09
C PRO A 421 0.48 23.78 39.76
N ASN A 422 1.15 24.84 39.34
CA ASN A 422 2.36 25.32 39.99
C ASN A 422 2.42 26.85 40.03
N SER A 423 3.12 27.39 41.03
CA SER A 423 3.40 28.82 41.18
C SER A 423 4.82 29.21 40.82
N ILE A 424 5.69 28.20 40.55
CA ILE A 424 7.13 28.39 40.32
C ILE A 424 7.36 28.90 38.88
N ASP A 425 6.71 28.24 37.90
CA ASP A 425 6.82 28.58 36.47
C ASP A 425 5.55 29.29 35.96
N ASN A 426 4.87 30.10 36.81
CA ASN A 426 3.64 30.84 36.50
C ASN A 426 2.48 29.98 35.96
N ASP A 427 2.39 28.70 36.38
CA ASP A 427 1.44 27.70 35.89
C ASP A 427 1.53 27.47 34.38
N GLU A 428 2.71 27.60 33.80
CA GLU A 428 2.99 27.32 32.39
C GLU A 428 3.80 26.00 32.24
N PRO A 429 3.54 25.22 31.16
CA PRO A 429 2.46 25.33 30.16
C PRO A 429 1.08 25.04 30.77
N ARG A 430 0.05 25.75 30.27
CA ARG A 430 -1.33 25.61 30.76
C ARG A 430 -2.26 24.98 29.71
N PRO A 431 -3.38 24.37 30.10
CA PRO A 431 -4.39 23.89 29.15
C PRO A 431 -4.89 25.03 28.26
N ALA A 432 -5.07 24.72 26.99
CA ALA A 432 -5.69 25.62 26.02
C ALA A 432 -7.22 25.57 26.11
N GLU A 433 -7.90 26.68 25.76
CA GLU A 433 -9.33 26.70 25.55
C GLU A 433 -9.69 26.34 24.10
N ALA A 434 -10.96 26.02 23.83
CA ALA A 434 -11.44 25.72 22.48
C ALA A 434 -11.12 26.83 21.47
N LYS A 435 -11.20 28.11 21.87
CA LYS A 435 -10.83 29.27 21.06
C LYS A 435 -9.33 29.34 20.71
N ASP A 436 -8.49 28.69 21.51
CA ASP A 436 -7.03 28.58 21.34
C ASP A 436 -6.62 27.31 20.62
N GLY A 437 -7.59 26.59 20.01
CA GLY A 437 -7.33 25.37 19.23
C GLY A 437 -7.28 24.07 20.04
N ALA A 438 -7.76 24.07 21.29
CA ALA A 438 -7.79 22.83 22.09
C ALA A 438 -8.61 21.74 21.42
N TYR A 439 -8.11 20.50 21.53
CA TYR A 439 -8.91 19.31 21.22
C TYR A 439 -9.97 19.10 22.30
N VAL A 440 -11.21 19.42 21.99
CA VAL A 440 -12.34 19.27 22.89
C VAL A 440 -13.23 18.16 22.37
N HIS A 441 -13.41 17.11 23.17
CA HIS A 441 -14.29 16.01 22.83
C HIS A 441 -15.75 16.48 22.72
N PHE A 442 -16.45 15.94 21.72
CA PHE A 442 -17.90 16.12 21.63
C PHE A 442 -18.57 15.36 22.81
N PRO A 443 -19.37 16.06 23.65
CA PRO A 443 -20.01 15.44 24.79
C PRO A 443 -21.10 14.48 24.31
N ARG A 444 -20.95 13.20 24.60
CA ARG A 444 -21.91 12.14 24.27
C ARG A 444 -22.34 11.39 25.52
N ARG A 445 -23.59 10.97 25.56
CA ARG A 445 -24.08 10.10 26.61
C ARG A 445 -23.56 8.69 26.39
N ILE A 446 -23.10 8.04 27.45
CA ILE A 446 -22.74 6.63 27.49
C ILE A 446 -23.67 5.98 28.51
N GLU A 447 -24.40 4.92 28.10
CA GLU A 447 -25.35 4.22 28.92
C GLU A 447 -25.33 2.73 28.60
N GLY A 448 -25.43 1.87 29.59
CA GLY A 448 -25.47 0.42 29.43
C GLY A 448 -24.93 -0.32 30.65
N GLU A 449 -25.10 -1.64 30.65
CA GLU A 449 -24.53 -2.54 31.65
C GLU A 449 -23.20 -3.09 31.16
N ALA A 450 -22.27 -3.43 32.05
CA ALA A 450 -21.02 -4.05 31.73
C ALA A 450 -21.23 -5.53 31.39
N VAL A 451 -21.33 -5.86 30.11
CA VAL A 451 -21.58 -7.22 29.60
C VAL A 451 -20.58 -7.64 28.54
N ARG A 452 -20.43 -8.95 28.34
CA ARG A 452 -19.73 -9.52 27.18
C ARG A 452 -20.79 -9.94 26.16
N ALA A 453 -21.10 -9.05 25.23
CA ALA A 453 -22.11 -9.27 24.19
C ALA A 453 -21.79 -8.42 22.96
N GLN A 454 -22.42 -8.74 21.85
CA GLN A 454 -22.46 -7.92 20.64
C GLN A 454 -23.90 -7.54 20.30
N PRO A 455 -24.15 -6.46 19.56
CA PRO A 455 -25.49 -6.11 19.12
C PRO A 455 -25.99 -7.10 18.05
N ALA A 456 -27.32 -7.33 18.00
CA ALA A 456 -27.90 -8.20 16.98
C ALA A 456 -27.66 -7.75 15.53
N SER A 457 -27.39 -6.46 15.32
CA SER A 457 -26.98 -5.91 14.01
C SER A 457 -25.67 -6.50 13.46
N PHE A 458 -24.83 -7.09 14.34
CA PHE A 458 -23.59 -7.74 13.95
C PHE A 458 -23.77 -9.20 13.48
N ASP A 459 -24.96 -9.79 13.61
CA ASP A 459 -25.21 -11.21 13.30
C ASP A 459 -25.33 -11.50 11.79
N ASP A 460 -25.51 -10.48 10.93
CA ASP A 460 -25.53 -10.68 9.48
C ASP A 460 -24.13 -10.71 8.90
N HIS A 461 -23.61 -11.88 8.64
CA HIS A 461 -22.25 -12.10 8.10
C HIS A 461 -22.21 -12.27 6.58
N PHE A 462 -23.35 -12.42 5.89
CA PHE A 462 -23.36 -12.87 4.49
C PHE A 462 -23.92 -11.85 3.50
N THR A 463 -24.86 -10.99 3.89
CA THR A 463 -25.57 -10.10 2.97
C THR A 463 -24.60 -9.19 2.20
N GLN A 464 -23.62 -8.58 2.89
CA GLN A 464 -22.67 -7.71 2.20
C GLN A 464 -21.59 -8.47 1.42
N ALA A 465 -21.24 -9.71 1.81
CA ALA A 465 -20.42 -10.58 0.98
C ALA A 465 -21.13 -10.95 -0.32
N THR A 466 -22.45 -11.22 -0.26
CA THR A 466 -23.31 -11.44 -1.44
C THR A 466 -23.40 -10.19 -2.30
N LEU A 467 -23.60 -9.01 -1.70
CA LEU A 467 -23.59 -7.73 -2.39
C LEU A 467 -22.29 -7.54 -3.15
N PHE A 468 -21.15 -7.72 -2.49
CA PHE A 468 -19.83 -7.58 -3.10
C PHE A 468 -19.67 -8.53 -4.29
N TYR A 469 -19.85 -9.83 -4.08
CA TYR A 469 -19.67 -10.85 -5.13
C TYR A 469 -20.54 -10.59 -6.36
N ARG A 470 -21.83 -10.31 -6.16
CA ARG A 470 -22.77 -10.08 -7.26
C ARG A 470 -22.56 -8.75 -7.98
N SER A 471 -21.92 -7.77 -7.34
CA SER A 471 -21.56 -6.49 -7.95
C SER A 471 -20.32 -6.56 -8.83
N LEU A 472 -19.51 -7.61 -8.70
CA LEU A 472 -18.34 -7.82 -9.54
C LEU A 472 -18.71 -8.16 -10.98
N SER A 473 -17.86 -7.82 -11.93
CA SER A 473 -17.99 -8.26 -13.32
C SER A 473 -17.80 -9.79 -13.45
N ALA A 474 -18.27 -10.38 -14.54
CA ALA A 474 -18.16 -11.82 -14.74
C ALA A 474 -16.70 -12.35 -14.67
N VAL A 475 -15.74 -11.57 -15.18
CA VAL A 475 -14.33 -11.94 -15.11
C VAL A 475 -13.80 -11.88 -13.69
N GLU A 476 -14.17 -10.87 -12.90
CA GLU A 476 -13.79 -10.77 -11.49
C GLU A 476 -14.41 -11.89 -10.65
N GLN A 477 -15.66 -12.26 -10.92
CA GLN A 477 -16.32 -13.41 -10.28
C GLN A 477 -15.57 -14.71 -10.59
N SER A 478 -15.13 -14.92 -11.83
CA SER A 478 -14.32 -16.07 -12.22
C SER A 478 -12.99 -16.11 -11.48
N HIS A 479 -12.28 -14.96 -11.42
CA HIS A 479 -11.01 -14.86 -10.68
C HIS A 479 -11.17 -15.15 -9.18
N LEU A 480 -12.28 -14.71 -8.60
CA LEU A 480 -12.59 -14.98 -7.19
C LEU A 480 -12.86 -16.47 -6.96
N ALA A 481 -13.62 -17.13 -7.84
CA ALA A 481 -13.83 -18.57 -7.77
C ALA A 481 -12.52 -19.36 -7.90
N ASP A 482 -11.65 -18.97 -8.84
CA ASP A 482 -10.33 -19.56 -9.03
C ASP A 482 -9.43 -19.38 -7.80
N ALA A 483 -9.54 -18.24 -7.11
CA ALA A 483 -8.81 -18.00 -5.89
C ALA A 483 -9.25 -18.94 -4.77
N PHE A 484 -10.56 -19.13 -4.55
CA PHE A 484 -11.06 -20.11 -3.58
C PHE A 484 -10.65 -21.54 -3.94
N ILE A 485 -10.72 -21.91 -5.21
CA ILE A 485 -10.28 -23.24 -5.69
C ILE A 485 -8.79 -23.45 -5.38
N PHE A 486 -7.95 -22.46 -5.67
CA PHE A 486 -6.52 -22.53 -5.41
C PHE A 486 -6.21 -22.64 -3.91
N GLU A 487 -6.80 -21.77 -3.10
CA GLU A 487 -6.54 -21.71 -1.67
C GLU A 487 -7.03 -22.96 -0.96
N LEU A 488 -8.31 -23.34 -1.15
CA LEU A 488 -8.90 -24.53 -0.54
C LEU A 488 -8.31 -25.83 -1.09
N GLY A 489 -7.83 -25.83 -2.34
CA GLY A 489 -7.13 -26.97 -2.93
C GLY A 489 -5.83 -27.32 -2.19
N LYS A 490 -5.25 -26.40 -1.41
CA LYS A 490 -4.04 -26.61 -0.59
C LYS A 490 -4.33 -26.95 0.88
N VAL A 491 -5.56 -26.86 1.32
CA VAL A 491 -5.98 -27.27 2.66
C VAL A 491 -5.98 -28.80 2.73
N TYR A 492 -5.41 -29.39 3.77
CA TYR A 492 -5.35 -30.85 3.94
C TYR A 492 -6.63 -31.39 4.59
N GLU A 493 -7.17 -30.73 5.60
CA GLU A 493 -8.32 -31.18 6.37
C GLU A 493 -9.63 -30.99 5.59
N GLN A 494 -10.27 -32.11 5.22
CA GLN A 494 -11.51 -32.07 4.44
C GLN A 494 -12.65 -31.35 5.16
N GLY A 495 -12.77 -31.51 6.49
CA GLY A 495 -13.82 -30.85 7.28
C GLY A 495 -13.74 -29.33 7.24
N ILE A 496 -12.55 -28.74 7.05
CA ILE A 496 -12.37 -27.30 6.84
C ILE A 496 -12.95 -26.88 5.49
N LYS A 497 -12.64 -27.62 4.42
CA LYS A 497 -13.19 -27.37 3.08
C LYS A 497 -14.72 -27.45 3.07
N GLU A 498 -15.30 -28.48 3.72
CA GLU A 498 -16.75 -28.64 3.81
C GLU A 498 -17.43 -27.50 4.56
N ARG A 499 -16.82 -26.99 5.66
CA ARG A 499 -17.34 -25.80 6.37
C ARG A 499 -17.27 -24.57 5.51
N GLU A 500 -16.14 -24.35 4.82
CA GLU A 500 -16.00 -23.19 3.94
C GLU A 500 -16.98 -23.25 2.75
N LEU A 501 -17.22 -24.43 2.18
CA LEU A 501 -18.28 -24.59 1.17
C LEU A 501 -19.65 -24.21 1.71
N GLN A 502 -19.94 -24.48 2.99
CA GLN A 502 -21.19 -24.03 3.61
C GLN A 502 -21.25 -22.49 3.74
N VAL A 503 -20.12 -21.85 4.05
CA VAL A 503 -20.00 -20.39 4.04
C VAL A 503 -20.26 -19.84 2.63
N LEU A 504 -19.60 -20.39 1.60
CA LEU A 504 -19.80 -20.00 0.20
C LEU A 504 -21.25 -20.19 -0.25
N ALA A 505 -21.90 -21.29 0.12
CA ALA A 505 -23.30 -21.55 -0.21
C ALA A 505 -24.25 -20.51 0.38
N ASN A 506 -23.89 -19.93 1.54
CA ASN A 506 -24.68 -18.85 2.17
C ASN A 506 -24.47 -17.49 1.50
N VAL A 507 -23.40 -17.34 0.70
CA VAL A 507 -23.14 -16.12 -0.07
C VAL A 507 -23.73 -16.22 -1.47
N ASP A 508 -23.36 -17.28 -2.22
CA ASP A 508 -23.87 -17.54 -3.57
C ASP A 508 -23.77 -19.04 -3.92
N SER A 509 -24.89 -19.64 -4.30
CA SER A 509 -24.96 -21.07 -4.59
C SER A 509 -24.17 -21.47 -5.84
N ALA A 510 -24.15 -20.63 -6.88
CA ALA A 510 -23.43 -20.94 -8.12
C ALA A 510 -21.90 -20.91 -7.90
N LEU A 511 -21.41 -19.94 -7.12
CA LEU A 511 -20.01 -19.93 -6.68
C LEU A 511 -19.66 -21.19 -5.89
N CYS A 512 -20.51 -21.56 -4.93
CA CYS A 512 -20.29 -22.76 -4.12
C CYS A 512 -20.22 -24.03 -4.99
N GLU A 513 -21.17 -24.18 -5.93
CA GLU A 513 -21.20 -25.34 -6.87
C GLU A 513 -19.92 -25.41 -7.71
N GLN A 514 -19.44 -24.28 -8.22
CA GLN A 514 -18.21 -24.20 -9.01
C GLN A 514 -16.98 -24.61 -8.19
N VAL A 515 -16.83 -24.07 -6.97
CA VAL A 515 -15.71 -24.40 -6.09
C VAL A 515 -15.78 -25.85 -5.61
N ALA A 516 -16.95 -26.33 -5.19
CA ALA A 516 -17.16 -27.70 -4.75
C ALA A 516 -16.82 -28.72 -5.85
N ALA A 517 -17.28 -28.48 -7.09
CA ALA A 517 -16.97 -29.33 -8.24
C ALA A 517 -15.46 -29.42 -8.50
N ALA A 518 -14.73 -28.31 -8.41
CA ALA A 518 -13.28 -28.29 -8.59
C ALA A 518 -12.52 -29.01 -7.46
N LEU A 519 -13.07 -29.00 -6.24
CA LEU A 519 -12.51 -29.73 -5.10
C LEU A 519 -12.92 -31.20 -5.05
N GLY A 520 -13.85 -31.64 -5.92
CA GLY A 520 -14.40 -32.99 -5.90
C GLY A 520 -15.30 -33.30 -4.70
N LEU A 521 -15.95 -32.27 -4.14
CA LEU A 521 -16.81 -32.32 -2.96
C LEU A 521 -18.27 -32.01 -3.34
N PRO A 522 -19.27 -32.49 -2.56
CA PRO A 522 -20.65 -32.12 -2.77
C PRO A 522 -20.88 -30.67 -2.36
N ALA A 523 -21.64 -29.92 -3.16
CA ALA A 523 -22.06 -28.58 -2.81
C ALA A 523 -23.22 -28.64 -1.77
N PRO A 524 -23.07 -28.00 -0.59
CA PRO A 524 -24.14 -27.92 0.39
C PRO A 524 -25.23 -26.93 -0.04
N LYS A 525 -26.41 -27.02 0.59
CA LYS A 525 -27.45 -26.00 0.41
C LYS A 525 -27.17 -24.77 1.24
N GLY A 526 -27.23 -23.62 0.61
CA GLY A 526 -27.13 -22.31 1.27
C GLY A 526 -28.49 -21.77 1.74
N ARG A 527 -28.45 -20.54 2.26
CA ARG A 527 -29.64 -19.74 2.55
C ARG A 527 -30.37 -19.42 1.23
N PRO A 528 -31.68 -19.09 1.31
CA PRO A 528 -32.41 -18.61 0.14
C PRO A 528 -31.74 -17.36 -0.45
N ALA A 529 -31.78 -17.25 -1.77
CA ALA A 529 -31.28 -16.04 -2.45
C ALA A 529 -32.13 -14.84 -2.04
N GLU A 530 -31.46 -13.78 -1.63
CA GLU A 530 -32.07 -12.49 -1.35
C GLU A 530 -31.93 -11.55 -2.55
N ASP A 531 -32.91 -10.68 -2.77
CA ASP A 531 -32.82 -9.59 -3.74
C ASP A 531 -32.05 -8.43 -3.09
N ILE A 532 -30.76 -8.30 -3.46
CA ILE A 532 -29.86 -7.28 -2.90
C ILE A 532 -29.54 -6.30 -4.03
N PRO A 533 -29.77 -4.97 -3.82
CA PRO A 533 -29.38 -3.96 -4.79
C PRO A 533 -27.88 -4.01 -5.07
N LEU A 534 -27.48 -4.06 -6.34
CA LEU A 534 -26.07 -4.10 -6.72
C LEU A 534 -25.39 -2.73 -6.51
N SER A 535 -24.08 -2.75 -6.28
CA SER A 535 -23.22 -1.58 -6.17
C SER A 535 -22.14 -1.63 -7.27
N PRO A 536 -22.38 -1.05 -8.45
CA PRO A 536 -21.41 -1.05 -9.54
C PRO A 536 -20.05 -0.43 -9.19
N ALA A 537 -20.01 0.46 -8.19
CA ALA A 537 -18.77 1.05 -7.70
C ALA A 537 -17.80 0.02 -7.08
N LEU A 538 -18.26 -1.20 -6.76
CA LEU A 538 -17.44 -2.28 -6.21
C LEU A 538 -16.62 -3.02 -7.29
N ALA A 539 -17.05 -3.01 -8.55
CA ALA A 539 -16.28 -3.58 -9.66
C ALA A 539 -15.08 -2.69 -10.00
N GLN A 540 -13.95 -3.31 -10.36
CA GLN A 540 -12.76 -2.58 -10.78
C GLN A 540 -12.48 -2.66 -12.29
N VAL A 541 -13.16 -3.54 -13.02
CA VAL A 541 -13.03 -3.64 -14.48
C VAL A 541 -13.64 -2.42 -15.13
N ILE A 542 -12.81 -1.65 -15.84
CA ILE A 542 -13.20 -0.43 -16.53
C ILE A 542 -13.52 -0.71 -18.00
N VAL A 543 -14.46 0.03 -18.56
CA VAL A 543 -14.83 -0.01 -19.97
C VAL A 543 -14.29 1.18 -20.76
N GLU A 544 -13.93 2.27 -20.08
CA GLU A 544 -13.32 3.46 -20.68
C GLU A 544 -11.82 3.50 -20.37
N PRO A 545 -10.95 3.80 -21.36
CA PRO A 545 -9.52 3.86 -21.14
C PRO A 545 -9.13 4.93 -20.11
N GLY A 546 -8.43 4.50 -19.06
CA GLY A 546 -7.84 5.38 -18.04
C GLY A 546 -6.44 5.90 -18.42
N PRO A 547 -5.80 6.68 -17.53
CA PRO A 547 -4.46 7.21 -17.76
C PRO A 547 -3.41 6.09 -17.76
N ILE A 548 -2.35 6.26 -18.57
CA ILE A 548 -1.24 5.30 -18.67
C ILE A 548 0.04 5.77 -17.95
N VAL A 549 -0.06 6.75 -17.09
CA VAL A 549 1.06 7.26 -16.29
C VAL A 549 1.67 6.13 -15.45
N GLY A 550 3.00 5.98 -15.53
CA GLY A 550 3.72 4.91 -14.84
C GLY A 550 3.61 3.51 -15.45
N ARG A 551 2.86 3.33 -16.58
CA ARG A 551 2.83 2.05 -17.31
C ARG A 551 4.15 1.81 -18.04
N LYS A 552 4.49 0.54 -18.24
CA LYS A 552 5.75 0.12 -18.89
C LYS A 552 5.45 -0.59 -20.20
N ILE A 553 6.01 -0.06 -21.29
CA ILE A 553 5.87 -0.61 -22.65
C ILE A 553 7.18 -1.26 -23.05
N GLY A 554 7.24 -2.59 -23.14
CA GLY A 554 8.37 -3.30 -23.72
C GLY A 554 8.39 -3.15 -25.24
N ILE A 555 9.52 -2.80 -25.82
CA ILE A 555 9.73 -2.73 -27.28
C ILE A 555 10.80 -3.73 -27.66
N LEU A 556 10.40 -4.84 -28.26
CA LEU A 556 11.31 -5.85 -28.74
C LEU A 556 11.93 -5.40 -30.07
N ALA A 557 13.25 -5.34 -30.10
CA ALA A 557 14.02 -4.93 -31.28
C ALA A 557 15.39 -5.64 -31.35
N ASP A 558 15.99 -5.70 -32.52
CA ASP A 558 17.35 -6.18 -32.77
C ASP A 558 18.12 -5.27 -33.74
N ALA A 559 19.28 -5.70 -34.24
CA ALA A 559 20.10 -4.92 -35.13
C ALA A 559 19.44 -4.65 -36.50
N GLY A 560 18.48 -5.48 -36.91
CA GLY A 560 17.76 -5.34 -38.17
C GLY A 560 16.49 -4.48 -38.06
N SER A 561 16.09 -4.10 -36.86
CA SER A 561 14.80 -3.47 -36.59
C SER A 561 14.76 -2.00 -37.06
N ASP A 562 13.51 -1.53 -37.29
CA ASP A 562 13.21 -0.10 -37.52
C ASP A 562 13.43 0.75 -36.28
N LEU A 563 14.67 1.21 -36.10
CA LEU A 563 15.02 2.09 -34.96
C LEU A 563 14.37 3.48 -35.05
N ALA A 564 13.81 3.85 -36.22
CA ALA A 564 13.05 5.10 -36.32
C ALA A 564 11.67 4.98 -35.65
N GLY A 565 10.98 3.89 -35.92
CA GLY A 565 9.73 3.54 -35.27
C GLY A 565 9.93 3.35 -33.76
N VAL A 566 11.00 2.63 -33.33
CA VAL A 566 11.35 2.48 -31.93
C VAL A 566 11.49 3.84 -31.24
N ALA A 567 12.31 4.75 -31.79
CA ALA A 567 12.53 6.07 -31.19
C ALA A 567 11.23 6.91 -31.12
N LYS A 568 10.37 6.79 -32.13
CA LYS A 568 9.06 7.46 -32.17
C LYS A 568 8.13 6.95 -31.09
N LEU A 569 8.08 5.63 -30.86
CA LEU A 569 7.27 5.01 -29.82
C LEU A 569 7.79 5.35 -28.42
N VAL A 570 9.10 5.32 -28.19
CA VAL A 570 9.74 5.76 -26.94
C VAL A 570 9.34 7.19 -26.58
N LYS A 571 9.40 8.09 -27.57
CA LYS A 571 8.99 9.49 -27.38
C LYS A 571 7.51 9.64 -27.07
N ALA A 572 6.67 8.86 -27.74
CA ALA A 572 5.21 8.89 -27.52
C ALA A 572 4.84 8.37 -26.12
N ALA A 573 5.47 7.27 -25.67
CA ALA A 573 5.29 6.73 -24.33
C ALA A 573 5.66 7.76 -23.26
N ALA A 574 6.83 8.38 -23.38
CA ALA A 574 7.27 9.41 -22.44
C ALA A 574 6.33 10.63 -22.40
N ALA A 575 5.81 11.06 -23.55
CA ALA A 575 4.83 12.15 -23.62
C ALA A 575 3.51 11.84 -22.92
N ALA A 576 3.14 10.56 -22.82
CA ALA A 576 1.96 10.07 -22.10
C ALA A 576 2.24 9.69 -20.62
N GLY A 577 3.45 9.98 -20.13
CA GLY A 577 3.87 9.63 -18.77
C GLY A 577 4.18 8.14 -18.55
N ALA A 578 4.24 7.35 -19.64
CA ALA A 578 4.62 5.94 -19.60
C ALA A 578 6.13 5.77 -19.83
N THR A 579 6.69 4.63 -19.44
CA THR A 579 8.08 4.27 -19.64
C THR A 579 8.20 3.23 -20.75
N ALA A 580 9.01 3.48 -21.76
CA ALA A 580 9.38 2.47 -22.75
C ALA A 580 10.66 1.76 -22.32
N LEU A 581 10.70 0.42 -22.47
CA LEU A 581 11.86 -0.44 -22.22
C LEU A 581 12.24 -1.12 -23.53
N VAL A 582 13.39 -0.77 -24.10
CA VAL A 582 13.91 -1.43 -25.29
C VAL A 582 14.53 -2.77 -24.89
N ILE A 583 13.99 -3.84 -25.47
CA ILE A 583 14.36 -5.23 -25.20
C ILE A 583 15.06 -5.80 -26.42
N ALA A 584 16.25 -6.36 -26.25
CA ALA A 584 17.02 -6.95 -27.34
C ALA A 584 17.70 -8.27 -26.93
N PRO A 585 18.17 -9.09 -27.88
CA PRO A 585 18.93 -10.30 -27.55
C PRO A 585 20.19 -10.04 -26.72
N THR A 586 20.85 -8.91 -26.95
CA THR A 586 22.09 -8.49 -26.27
C THR A 586 21.99 -7.05 -25.78
N GLY A 587 22.71 -6.71 -24.71
CA GLY A 587 22.78 -5.36 -24.18
C GLY A 587 23.61 -4.40 -25.07
N GLY A 588 23.75 -3.15 -24.63
CA GLY A 588 24.50 -2.11 -25.28
C GLY A 588 23.65 -1.16 -26.11
N VAL A 589 24.00 -0.91 -27.34
CA VAL A 589 23.34 0.07 -28.23
C VAL A 589 23.04 -0.58 -29.59
N LEU A 590 21.78 -0.58 -29.99
CA LEU A 590 21.38 -0.90 -31.36
C LEU A 590 21.69 0.27 -32.27
N LYS A 591 22.20 -0.01 -33.47
CA LYS A 591 22.65 1.00 -34.45
C LYS A 591 22.05 0.74 -35.83
N ALA A 592 21.46 1.76 -36.45
CA ALA A 592 21.04 1.75 -37.84
C ALA A 592 21.40 3.09 -38.49
N GLY A 593 22.48 3.11 -39.29
CA GLY A 593 23.06 4.33 -39.84
C GLY A 593 23.52 5.27 -38.72
N ARG A 594 22.94 6.48 -38.68
CA ARG A 594 23.23 7.49 -37.63
C ARG A 594 22.34 7.35 -36.39
N ARG A 595 21.38 6.48 -36.40
CA ARG A 595 20.47 6.29 -35.27
C ARG A 595 21.04 5.29 -34.29
N GLN A 596 20.85 5.58 -33.01
CA GLN A 596 21.27 4.73 -31.90
C GLN A 596 20.16 4.66 -30.88
N VAL A 597 19.89 3.46 -30.35
CA VAL A 597 18.92 3.21 -29.29
C VAL A 597 19.58 2.34 -28.24
N THR A 598 19.58 2.79 -27.00
CA THR A 598 20.10 2.02 -25.86
C THR A 598 19.18 0.86 -25.54
N VAL A 599 19.73 -0.30 -25.26
CA VAL A 599 19.00 -1.48 -24.80
C VAL A 599 18.86 -1.41 -23.29
N ASP A 600 17.62 -1.42 -22.81
CA ASP A 600 17.31 -1.36 -21.38
C ASP A 600 17.30 -2.75 -20.74
N ARG A 601 16.87 -3.76 -21.48
CA ARG A 601 16.79 -5.16 -21.04
C ARG A 601 17.26 -6.11 -22.13
N THR A 602 17.89 -7.21 -21.71
CA THR A 602 18.17 -8.33 -22.62
C THR A 602 17.12 -9.44 -22.43
N LEU A 603 17.01 -10.36 -23.38
CA LEU A 603 16.16 -11.55 -23.23
C LEU A 603 16.56 -12.42 -22.02
N ALA A 604 17.79 -12.28 -21.53
CA ALA A 604 18.23 -12.98 -20.33
C ALA A 604 17.74 -12.32 -19.03
N THR A 605 17.42 -11.04 -19.05
CA THR A 605 17.10 -10.25 -17.86
C THR A 605 15.65 -9.80 -17.77
N VAL A 606 14.94 -9.71 -18.91
CA VAL A 606 13.54 -9.29 -18.93
C VAL A 606 12.61 -10.42 -18.49
N ARG A 607 11.53 -10.02 -17.82
CA ARG A 607 10.40 -10.88 -17.52
C ARG A 607 9.08 -10.19 -17.88
N SER A 608 8.04 -10.97 -18.15
CA SER A 608 6.71 -10.46 -18.53
C SER A 608 6.11 -9.51 -17.48
N ILE A 609 6.45 -9.70 -16.21
CA ILE A 609 6.01 -8.85 -15.10
C ILE A 609 6.51 -7.41 -15.19
N GLU A 610 7.63 -7.17 -15.89
CA GLU A 610 8.22 -5.83 -16.02
C GLU A 610 7.47 -4.93 -17.00
N VAL A 611 6.56 -5.47 -17.81
CA VAL A 611 5.86 -4.72 -18.85
C VAL A 611 4.35 -4.85 -18.75
N ASP A 612 3.61 -3.79 -19.11
CA ASP A 612 2.16 -3.78 -19.23
C ASP A 612 1.71 -4.02 -20.68
N ALA A 613 2.58 -3.77 -21.64
CA ALA A 613 2.44 -4.12 -23.05
C ALA A 613 3.78 -4.57 -23.64
N LEU A 614 3.74 -5.43 -24.66
CA LEU A 614 4.91 -5.78 -25.43
C LEU A 614 4.65 -5.49 -26.91
N VAL A 615 5.53 -4.69 -27.52
CA VAL A 615 5.43 -4.24 -28.90
C VAL A 615 6.62 -4.76 -29.68
N VAL A 616 6.42 -5.41 -30.83
CA VAL A 616 7.46 -5.94 -31.68
C VAL A 616 7.73 -4.96 -32.83
N ALA A 617 9.00 -4.55 -32.96
CA ALA A 617 9.42 -3.64 -34.02
C ALA A 617 9.49 -4.34 -35.40
N ALA A 618 9.20 -3.61 -36.46
CA ALA A 618 9.46 -4.07 -37.83
C ALA A 618 10.94 -4.43 -38.02
N GLY A 619 11.22 -5.46 -38.78
CA GLY A 619 12.55 -5.97 -39.02
C GLY A 619 13.19 -6.76 -37.89
N THR A 620 12.43 -7.02 -36.81
CA THR A 620 12.88 -7.91 -35.73
C THR A 620 12.82 -9.36 -36.18
N GLU A 621 13.93 -10.08 -36.11
CA GLU A 621 13.98 -11.48 -36.51
C GLU A 621 13.22 -12.40 -35.54
N PRO A 622 12.47 -13.40 -36.03
CA PRO A 622 11.86 -14.46 -35.21
C PRO A 622 12.93 -15.38 -34.61
N LEU A 623 13.48 -15.01 -33.49
CA LEU A 623 14.53 -15.77 -32.82
C LEU A 623 13.99 -17.11 -32.28
N ARG A 624 14.76 -18.19 -32.46
CA ARG A 624 14.51 -19.48 -31.83
C ARG A 624 15.03 -19.51 -30.39
N ASP A 625 14.60 -18.53 -29.60
CA ASP A 625 14.96 -18.39 -28.19
C ASP A 625 13.75 -18.73 -27.33
N SER A 626 13.87 -19.78 -26.51
CA SER A 626 12.77 -20.20 -25.63
C SER A 626 12.35 -19.12 -24.64
N ARG A 627 13.27 -18.23 -24.23
CA ARG A 627 12.98 -17.10 -23.32
C ARG A 627 12.05 -16.09 -23.99
N LEU A 628 12.24 -15.81 -25.29
CA LEU A 628 11.34 -14.95 -26.07
C LEU A 628 9.96 -15.55 -26.20
N ALA A 629 9.87 -16.86 -26.46
CA ALA A 629 8.58 -17.55 -26.56
C ALA A 629 7.83 -17.50 -25.22
N VAL A 630 8.50 -17.75 -24.10
CA VAL A 630 7.92 -17.64 -22.75
C VAL A 630 7.44 -16.23 -22.47
N LEU A 631 8.29 -15.22 -22.72
CA LEU A 631 7.94 -13.80 -22.52
C LEU A 631 6.65 -13.41 -23.26
N LEU A 632 6.55 -13.76 -24.53
CA LEU A 632 5.38 -13.46 -25.37
C LEU A 632 4.14 -14.21 -24.90
N GLN A 633 4.27 -15.50 -24.56
CA GLN A 633 3.16 -16.32 -24.07
C GLN A 633 2.66 -15.84 -22.70
N GLU A 634 3.53 -15.48 -21.77
CA GLU A 634 3.15 -14.91 -20.48
C GLU A 634 2.42 -13.57 -20.65
N VAL A 635 2.93 -12.66 -21.48
CA VAL A 635 2.26 -11.38 -21.79
C VAL A 635 0.86 -11.63 -22.33
N PHE A 636 0.70 -12.63 -23.19
CA PHE A 636 -0.61 -13.00 -23.73
C PHE A 636 -1.54 -13.60 -22.69
N ARG A 637 -1.08 -14.60 -21.92
CA ARG A 637 -1.89 -15.27 -20.87
C ARG A 637 -2.27 -14.35 -19.73
N HIS A 638 -1.42 -13.34 -19.45
CA HIS A 638 -1.70 -12.33 -18.43
C HIS A 638 -2.60 -11.19 -18.98
N PHE A 639 -3.24 -11.39 -20.11
CA PHE A 639 -4.18 -10.45 -20.76
C PHE A 639 -3.58 -9.08 -21.10
N LYS A 640 -2.24 -8.95 -21.11
CA LYS A 640 -1.53 -7.71 -21.47
C LYS A 640 -1.62 -7.44 -22.95
N VAL A 641 -1.38 -6.18 -23.33
CA VAL A 641 -1.40 -5.77 -24.74
C VAL A 641 -0.19 -6.35 -25.48
N LEU A 642 -0.44 -6.98 -26.60
CA LEU A 642 0.55 -7.35 -27.61
C LEU A 642 0.37 -6.48 -28.83
N ALA A 643 1.48 -5.96 -29.36
CA ALA A 643 1.42 -5.15 -30.58
C ALA A 643 2.62 -5.42 -31.50
N ALA A 644 2.47 -5.11 -32.77
CA ALA A 644 3.58 -5.16 -33.72
C ALA A 644 3.33 -4.17 -34.88
N TRP A 645 4.42 -3.71 -35.49
CA TRP A 645 4.29 -2.96 -36.75
C TRP A 645 5.18 -3.55 -37.84
N GLY A 646 4.78 -3.31 -39.12
CA GLY A 646 5.45 -3.86 -40.29
C GLY A 646 5.41 -5.40 -40.28
N ASP A 647 6.54 -6.02 -40.48
CA ASP A 647 6.74 -7.47 -40.44
C ASP A 647 7.05 -8.03 -39.05
N GLY A 648 6.99 -7.20 -37.97
CA GLY A 648 7.17 -7.64 -36.60
C GLY A 648 6.15 -8.69 -36.14
N ASP A 649 4.99 -8.81 -36.82
CA ASP A 649 3.98 -9.84 -36.59
C ASP A 649 4.51 -11.27 -36.83
N ALA A 650 5.58 -11.43 -37.60
CA ALA A 650 6.25 -12.72 -37.83
C ALA A 650 6.79 -13.33 -36.50
N VAL A 651 7.23 -12.48 -35.57
CA VAL A 651 7.67 -12.91 -34.24
C VAL A 651 6.51 -13.48 -33.42
N LEU A 652 5.35 -12.84 -33.47
CA LEU A 652 4.15 -13.33 -32.80
C LEU A 652 3.69 -14.67 -33.38
N LYS A 653 3.71 -14.80 -34.71
CA LYS A 653 3.43 -16.07 -35.42
C LYS A 653 4.38 -17.19 -35.00
N ALA A 654 5.68 -16.89 -34.93
CA ALA A 654 6.69 -17.86 -34.51
C ALA A 654 6.48 -18.34 -33.06
N ALA A 655 5.94 -17.48 -32.20
CA ALA A 655 5.52 -17.81 -30.83
C ALA A 655 4.15 -18.52 -30.75
N LYS A 656 3.51 -18.81 -31.88
CA LYS A 656 2.17 -19.42 -32.00
C LYS A 656 1.06 -18.59 -31.33
N LEU A 657 1.17 -17.28 -31.37
CA LEU A 657 0.18 -16.36 -30.84
C LEU A 657 -0.80 -15.90 -31.93
N PRO A 658 -2.07 -15.60 -31.58
CA PRO A 658 -3.04 -15.07 -32.53
C PRO A 658 -2.64 -13.66 -32.96
N LEU A 659 -2.94 -13.33 -34.21
CA LEU A 659 -2.69 -12.01 -34.79
C LEU A 659 -3.93 -11.11 -34.80
N LYS A 660 -5.03 -11.59 -34.26
CA LYS A 660 -6.31 -10.88 -34.14
C LYS A 660 -6.96 -11.24 -32.81
N GLY A 661 -7.71 -10.31 -32.25
CA GLY A 661 -8.47 -10.51 -31.03
C GLY A 661 -8.21 -9.41 -29.99
N PRO A 662 -8.87 -9.48 -28.85
CA PRO A 662 -8.76 -8.46 -27.81
C PRO A 662 -7.30 -8.23 -27.37
N GLY A 663 -6.87 -6.97 -27.34
CA GLY A 663 -5.52 -6.58 -26.90
C GLY A 663 -4.40 -6.98 -27.84
N VAL A 664 -4.68 -7.28 -29.14
CA VAL A 664 -3.67 -7.50 -30.18
C VAL A 664 -3.74 -6.37 -31.20
N GLU A 665 -2.72 -5.49 -31.22
CA GLU A 665 -2.69 -4.29 -32.04
C GLU A 665 -1.61 -4.38 -33.11
N LEU A 666 -2.04 -4.48 -34.38
CA LEU A 666 -1.14 -4.53 -35.54
C LEU A 666 -1.25 -3.26 -36.38
N ALA A 667 -0.13 -2.82 -36.96
CA ALA A 667 -0.05 -1.67 -37.86
C ALA A 667 1.02 -1.88 -38.94
N ALA A 668 0.93 -1.09 -40.00
CA ALA A 668 1.99 -1.07 -41.03
C ALA A 668 3.21 -0.25 -40.56
N ASP A 669 2.99 0.80 -39.77
CA ASP A 669 4.01 1.74 -39.29
C ASP A 669 3.61 2.30 -37.91
N VAL A 670 4.54 2.92 -37.21
CA VAL A 670 4.30 3.65 -35.97
C VAL A 670 3.70 5.05 -36.32
N ASP A 671 2.44 5.10 -36.66
CA ASP A 671 1.71 6.33 -36.92
C ASP A 671 0.92 6.82 -35.69
N LYS A 672 0.15 7.91 -35.85
CA LYS A 672 -0.66 8.47 -34.77
C LYS A 672 -1.79 7.53 -34.33
N ASP A 673 -2.38 6.82 -35.31
CA ASP A 673 -3.52 5.93 -35.05
C ASP A 673 -3.07 4.67 -34.29
N PHE A 674 -1.92 4.11 -34.64
CA PHE A 674 -1.33 3.01 -33.91
C PHE A 674 -1.00 3.40 -32.46
N ILE A 675 -0.36 4.56 -32.25
CA ILE A 675 -0.07 5.07 -30.92
C ILE A 675 -1.37 5.28 -30.11
N ALA A 676 -2.41 5.82 -30.71
CA ALA A 676 -3.69 6.04 -30.06
C ALA A 676 -4.36 4.72 -29.63
N ARG A 677 -4.40 3.70 -30.52
CA ARG A 677 -4.94 2.38 -30.19
C ARG A 677 -4.15 1.69 -29.09
N LEU A 678 -2.82 1.70 -29.17
CA LEU A 678 -1.95 1.13 -28.14
C LEU A 678 -2.16 1.82 -26.79
N THR A 679 -2.28 3.14 -26.78
CA THR A 679 -2.54 3.92 -25.56
C THR A 679 -3.91 3.57 -24.97
N ALA A 680 -4.94 3.49 -25.79
CA ALA A 680 -6.28 3.12 -25.36
C ALA A 680 -6.34 1.69 -24.79
N ALA A 681 -5.71 0.74 -25.48
CA ALA A 681 -5.63 -0.65 -25.00
C ALA A 681 -4.88 -0.76 -23.66
N LEU A 682 -3.79 -0.01 -23.48
CA LEU A 682 -3.08 0.09 -22.18
C LEU A 682 -3.95 0.74 -21.10
N GLY A 683 -4.73 1.75 -21.46
CA GLY A 683 -5.66 2.45 -20.57
C GLY A 683 -6.75 1.55 -20.01
N LEU A 684 -7.15 0.51 -20.74
CA LEU A 684 -8.07 -0.55 -20.27
C LEU A 684 -7.41 -1.56 -19.32
N HIS A 685 -6.12 -1.44 -19.05
CA HIS A 685 -5.33 -2.29 -18.21
C HIS A 685 -5.08 -3.69 -18.77
N ARG A 686 -6.13 -4.46 -19.05
CA ARG A 686 -6.07 -5.84 -19.56
C ARG A 686 -7.14 -6.08 -20.62
N ALA A 687 -6.87 -6.97 -21.55
CA ALA A 687 -7.81 -7.43 -22.55
C ALA A 687 -8.65 -8.60 -22.00
N TRP A 688 -9.53 -8.31 -21.04
CA TRP A 688 -10.31 -9.33 -20.32
C TRP A 688 -11.17 -10.20 -21.22
N ASP A 689 -11.68 -9.66 -22.33
CA ASP A 689 -12.48 -10.41 -23.31
C ASP A 689 -11.70 -11.54 -24.01
N ARG A 690 -10.38 -11.58 -23.85
CA ARG A 690 -9.54 -12.67 -24.37
C ARG A 690 -9.83 -14.01 -23.70
N GLY A 691 -10.27 -14.02 -22.46
CA GLY A 691 -10.64 -15.24 -21.72
C GLY A 691 -11.99 -15.81 -22.09
N THR A 692 -12.83 -15.02 -22.78
CA THR A 692 -14.19 -15.40 -23.22
C THR A 692 -14.27 -15.72 -24.72
N ALA A 693 -13.16 -15.57 -25.47
CA ALA A 693 -13.09 -15.74 -26.92
C ALA A 693 -12.67 -17.16 -27.33
#